data_44782944cb0cb6628505524e3aec7e55
#
_entry.id   44782944cb0cb6628505524e3aec7e55
#
_cell.length_a   1.000
_cell.length_b   1.000
_cell.length_c   1.000
_cell.angle_alpha   90.00
_cell.angle_beta   90.00
_cell.angle_gamma   90.00
#
_symmetry.space_group_name_H-M   'P 1'
#
loop_
_entity.id
_entity.type
_entity.pdbx_description
1 polymer ?
#
loop_
_entity_poly.entity_id
_entity_poly.type
_entity_poly.pdbx_seq_one_letter_code
_entity_poly.pdbx_strand_id
1 'polypeptide(L)'
;KEKCISCHACITACPVKFCNDASENYLKVNPDLCIGCSNCIKACTHEARTGIDDFDEFIKEVSNHNMVAIVAPAAASNFPDNFLNLNGWLKSIGIQAIFDVSFGAELTIKSYLEYIKDQKPKAVISQPCPAIVSYIEIYRPELIQYLAPADSPMLHTIKMIKKFYPQYKNHKIVVISPCYAKKREFIETGFGDYNVTYISLDNYFKKKSIDLKKFAKLDFDNSPAERGVLFSTPGGLLRTAEREVPEIGKMTRKIEGVEHIYHYLSSLKTMIDKSMNPLLIDCLNCSMGCNGGPGTLNKDKNPDEIEYLIEQRNIEMQKKYGTHNASSFKKTFALKKLKKVIDRYWEKGIYSRKYENISDNYNLNIPNDNELKNIYKSMQKYTDADIYNCTSCGYGTCKDMAIAIHNSLNMPENCHHYLITISNEMLDKINSLIQSQYSAVGKVNSSIGKISKIIEIQDTRICSQSSNVIESSAAIEEMIATIHSISKNLENCSIQFECLGKTITTGNKNTEQLKLIINTLSLQSDSVVEANNIVKHIAAQINFLAMNAAIEASHAGEWGKGFTVVADEVRKLAELSKNQSKLILENIQKLKELISSAVNVSTETSKSFEAIIKDMKTVSLLEEEIKEALHEQSIESHQIIESLTNIQQITEEVHSGSSEMLTESKVITKEITDLVNATENVKDYSLKIVKKTT
;
A
#
# COMPACT_ATOMS: atom_id res chain seq x y z
N LYS A 1 -13.90 -12.90 7.49
CA LYS A 1 -15.19 -12.63 8.14
C LYS A 1 -15.01 -12.50 9.66
N GLU A 2 -14.31 -13.41 10.29
CA GLU A 2 -14.13 -13.51 11.76
C GLU A 2 -13.43 -12.29 12.40
N LYS A 3 -12.60 -11.59 11.66
CA LYS A 3 -11.92 -10.38 12.12
C LYS A 3 -12.76 -9.10 12.00
N CYS A 4 -13.91 -9.14 11.32
CA CYS A 4 -14.74 -7.97 11.12
C CYS A 4 -15.63 -7.74 12.35
N ILE A 5 -15.56 -6.53 12.91
CA ILE A 5 -16.39 -6.09 14.04
C ILE A 5 -17.46 -5.07 13.66
N SER A 6 -17.74 -4.89 12.37
CA SER A 6 -18.72 -3.93 11.85
C SER A 6 -18.51 -2.48 12.32
N CYS A 7 -17.26 -2.05 12.49
CA CYS A 7 -16.92 -0.68 12.93
C CYS A 7 -17.14 0.42 11.88
N HIS A 8 -17.53 0.08 10.66
CA HIS A 8 -17.82 0.96 9.53
C HIS A 8 -16.67 1.89 9.05
N ALA A 9 -15.45 1.77 9.61
CA ALA A 9 -14.29 2.55 9.19
C ALA A 9 -14.00 2.42 7.67
N CYS A 10 -14.26 1.23 7.11
CA CYS A 10 -14.11 0.98 5.67
C CYS A 10 -15.17 1.71 4.82
N ILE A 11 -16.39 1.95 5.33
CA ILE A 11 -17.41 2.78 4.67
C ILE A 11 -17.01 4.25 4.76
N THR A 12 -16.57 4.69 5.94
CA THR A 12 -16.09 6.07 6.17
C THR A 12 -14.99 6.44 5.18
N ALA A 13 -14.01 5.55 5.02
CA ALA A 13 -12.86 5.76 4.13
C ALA A 13 -13.19 5.58 2.64
N CYS A 14 -14.36 5.05 2.30
CA CYS A 14 -14.72 4.75 0.92
C CYS A 14 -15.24 5.99 0.20
N PRO A 15 -14.68 6.39 -0.94
CA PRO A 15 -15.19 7.52 -1.71
C PRO A 15 -16.52 7.22 -2.42
N VAL A 16 -16.85 5.94 -2.61
CA VAL A 16 -18.05 5.45 -3.31
C VAL A 16 -18.91 4.56 -2.40
N LYS A 17 -19.13 4.97 -1.21
CA LYS A 17 -19.70 4.31 -0.02
C LYS A 17 -20.67 3.16 -0.29
N PHE A 18 -21.58 3.30 -1.27
CA PHE A 18 -22.63 2.32 -1.58
C PHE A 18 -22.14 1.03 -2.25
N CYS A 19 -20.86 0.90 -2.55
CA CYS A 19 -20.28 -0.39 -2.90
C CYS A 19 -20.07 -1.32 -1.68
N ASN A 20 -20.25 -0.80 -0.47
CA ASN A 20 -20.15 -1.57 0.76
C ASN A 20 -21.55 -1.99 1.22
N ASP A 21 -21.71 -3.27 1.51
CA ASP A 21 -22.89 -3.88 2.08
C ASP A 21 -22.61 -4.23 3.54
N ALA A 22 -23.32 -3.60 4.45
CA ALA A 22 -23.28 -3.76 5.90
C ALA A 22 -24.63 -4.28 6.44
N SER A 23 -25.42 -4.99 5.63
CA SER A 23 -26.69 -5.61 6.02
C SER A 23 -26.53 -6.87 6.88
N GLU A 24 -25.30 -7.35 7.03
CA GLU A 24 -24.95 -8.50 7.87
C GLU A 24 -23.93 -8.10 8.95
N ASN A 25 -23.59 -9.03 9.84
CA ASN A 25 -22.59 -8.83 10.91
C ASN A 25 -21.16 -8.63 10.42
N TYR A 26 -20.91 -8.61 9.12
CA TYR A 26 -19.64 -8.30 8.48
C TYR A 26 -19.89 -7.57 7.17
N LEU A 27 -18.93 -6.73 6.78
CA LEU A 27 -19.08 -5.93 5.57
C LEU A 27 -18.59 -6.69 4.34
N LYS A 28 -19.42 -6.69 3.29
CA LYS A 28 -19.11 -7.18 1.95
C LYS A 28 -18.78 -6.00 1.02
N VAL A 29 -18.18 -6.29 -0.12
CA VAL A 29 -17.94 -5.30 -1.19
C VAL A 29 -18.59 -5.82 -2.46
N ASN A 30 -19.41 -4.99 -3.09
CA ASN A 30 -19.89 -5.24 -4.43
C ASN A 30 -18.77 -4.91 -5.44
N PRO A 31 -18.21 -5.90 -6.17
CA PRO A 31 -17.12 -5.70 -7.10
C PRO A 31 -17.49 -4.80 -8.28
N ASP A 32 -18.76 -4.78 -8.71
CA ASP A 32 -19.25 -4.03 -9.86
C ASP A 32 -19.34 -2.52 -9.56
N LEU A 33 -19.48 -2.15 -8.28
CA LEU A 33 -19.52 -0.78 -7.80
C LEU A 33 -18.18 -0.33 -7.20
N CYS A 34 -17.31 -1.27 -6.85
CA CYS A 34 -16.03 -0.97 -6.21
C CYS A 34 -15.03 -0.44 -7.23
N ILE A 35 -14.47 0.75 -6.99
CA ILE A 35 -13.43 1.35 -7.85
C ILE A 35 -12.01 0.80 -7.60
N GLY A 36 -11.82 -0.10 -6.64
CA GLY A 36 -10.53 -0.72 -6.35
C GLY A 36 -9.50 0.20 -5.67
N CYS A 37 -9.89 1.34 -5.12
CA CYS A 37 -8.97 2.30 -4.51
C CYS A 37 -8.23 1.78 -3.27
N SER A 38 -8.69 0.69 -2.67
CA SER A 38 -8.12 0.01 -1.49
C SER A 38 -8.07 0.85 -0.20
N ASN A 39 -8.78 1.97 -0.14
CA ASN A 39 -8.80 2.83 1.05
C ASN A 39 -9.43 2.11 2.26
N CYS A 40 -10.39 1.22 2.00
CA CYS A 40 -11.00 0.35 3.01
C CYS A 40 -9.99 -0.64 3.64
N ILE A 41 -8.95 -1.05 2.90
CA ILE A 41 -7.86 -1.90 3.42
C ILE A 41 -6.99 -1.07 4.37
N LYS A 42 -6.61 0.16 3.97
CA LYS A 42 -5.82 1.06 4.81
C LYS A 42 -6.54 1.45 6.10
N ALA A 43 -7.86 1.66 6.04
CA ALA A 43 -8.68 2.07 7.18
C ALA A 43 -9.00 0.92 8.14
N CYS A 44 -8.82 -0.33 7.75
CA CYS A 44 -9.18 -1.48 8.58
C CYS A 44 -8.04 -1.82 9.56
N THR A 45 -8.18 -1.39 10.81
CA THR A 45 -7.24 -1.71 11.90
C THR A 45 -7.35 -3.16 12.40
N HIS A 46 -8.42 -3.88 12.01
CA HIS A 46 -8.68 -5.26 12.40
C HIS A 46 -8.20 -6.27 11.36
N GLU A 47 -7.51 -5.83 10.30
CA GLU A 47 -7.04 -6.68 9.19
C GLU A 47 -8.15 -7.58 8.59
N ALA A 48 -9.41 -7.13 8.69
CA ALA A 48 -10.55 -7.84 8.12
C ALA A 48 -10.71 -7.62 6.60
N ARG A 49 -9.92 -6.67 6.04
CA ARG A 49 -9.87 -6.34 4.61
C ARG A 49 -8.48 -6.62 4.08
N THR A 50 -8.40 -7.42 3.03
CA THR A 50 -7.14 -7.74 2.34
C THR A 50 -7.27 -7.45 0.86
N GLY A 51 -6.14 -7.10 0.23
CA GLY A 51 -6.04 -7.07 -1.23
C GLY A 51 -5.75 -8.47 -1.75
N ILE A 52 -6.21 -8.74 -2.96
CA ILE A 52 -5.95 -10.01 -3.64
C ILE A 52 -5.16 -9.69 -4.91
N ASP A 53 -3.98 -10.30 -5.04
CA ASP A 53 -3.18 -10.29 -6.25
C ASP A 53 -2.96 -11.73 -6.78
N ASP A 54 -2.16 -11.88 -7.82
CA ASP A 54 -1.96 -13.16 -8.50
C ASP A 54 -0.63 -13.82 -8.11
N PHE A 55 -0.03 -13.43 -6.96
CA PHE A 55 1.28 -13.92 -6.56
C PHE A 55 1.36 -15.44 -6.43
N ASP A 56 0.38 -16.05 -5.75
CA ASP A 56 0.38 -17.50 -5.52
C ASP A 56 0.22 -18.29 -6.82
N GLU A 57 -0.53 -17.76 -7.78
CA GLU A 57 -0.70 -18.34 -9.11
C GLU A 57 0.56 -18.17 -9.93
N PHE A 58 1.13 -16.96 -9.94
CA PHE A 58 2.40 -16.67 -10.61
C PHE A 58 3.53 -17.63 -10.18
N ILE A 59 3.72 -17.81 -8.86
CA ILE A 59 4.81 -18.66 -8.34
C ILE A 59 4.61 -20.14 -8.71
N LYS A 60 3.37 -20.61 -8.81
CA LYS A 60 3.08 -21.98 -9.24
C LYS A 60 3.37 -22.19 -10.72
N GLU A 61 3.14 -21.16 -11.54
CA GLU A 61 3.20 -21.28 -12.99
C GLU A 61 4.52 -20.81 -13.62
N VAL A 62 5.38 -20.10 -12.88
CA VAL A 62 6.61 -19.49 -13.42
C VAL A 62 7.56 -20.52 -14.04
N SER A 63 7.60 -21.75 -13.52
CA SER A 63 8.44 -22.83 -14.07
C SER A 63 7.82 -23.53 -15.28
N ASN A 64 6.53 -23.35 -15.54
CA ASN A 64 5.79 -24.06 -16.56
C ASN A 64 5.55 -23.22 -17.83
N HIS A 65 5.78 -21.92 -17.76
CA HIS A 65 5.52 -21.00 -18.85
C HIS A 65 6.70 -20.08 -19.13
N ASN A 66 6.89 -19.75 -20.39
CA ASN A 66 7.80 -18.67 -20.76
C ASN A 66 7.21 -17.33 -20.31
N MET A 67 7.91 -16.64 -19.41
CA MET A 67 7.43 -15.40 -18.82
C MET A 67 8.45 -14.27 -18.94
N VAL A 68 7.94 -13.06 -19.07
CA VAL A 68 8.71 -11.82 -18.90
C VAL A 68 8.05 -10.98 -17.81
N ALA A 69 8.87 -10.24 -17.08
CA ALA A 69 8.38 -9.35 -16.03
C ALA A 69 8.41 -7.90 -16.50
N ILE A 70 7.42 -7.12 -16.06
CA ILE A 70 7.49 -5.67 -16.08
C ILE A 70 7.46 -5.16 -14.64
N VAL A 71 8.32 -4.22 -14.31
CA VAL A 71 8.49 -3.73 -12.94
C VAL A 71 8.15 -2.24 -12.88
N ALA A 72 7.21 -1.89 -12.01
CA ALA A 72 6.80 -0.49 -11.82
C ALA A 72 7.90 0.35 -11.15
N PRO A 73 7.99 1.65 -11.45
CA PRO A 73 9.02 2.56 -10.90
C PRO A 73 9.09 2.55 -9.37
N ALA A 74 7.97 2.32 -8.70
CA ALA A 74 7.88 2.25 -7.25
C ALA A 74 8.77 1.15 -6.62
N ALA A 75 9.33 0.22 -7.39
CA ALA A 75 10.28 -0.78 -6.90
C ALA A 75 11.46 -0.13 -6.16
N ALA A 76 11.93 1.03 -6.63
CA ALA A 76 13.04 1.74 -6.03
C ALA A 76 12.76 2.21 -4.59
N SER A 77 11.52 2.58 -4.27
CA SER A 77 11.13 2.97 -2.90
C SER A 77 10.73 1.76 -2.03
N ASN A 78 10.34 0.64 -2.64
CA ASN A 78 9.99 -0.59 -1.92
C ASN A 78 11.21 -1.44 -1.56
N PHE A 79 12.21 -1.49 -2.43
CA PHE A 79 13.47 -2.21 -2.25
C PHE A 79 14.67 -1.29 -2.54
N PRO A 80 14.90 -0.24 -1.72
CA PRO A 80 15.78 0.88 -2.08
C PRO A 80 17.17 0.46 -2.53
N ASP A 81 17.81 -0.48 -1.81
CA ASP A 81 19.17 -0.95 -2.13
C ASP A 81 19.20 -2.18 -3.02
N ASN A 82 18.05 -2.82 -3.20
CA ASN A 82 17.95 -4.17 -3.75
C ASN A 82 16.97 -4.28 -4.94
N PHE A 83 16.44 -3.17 -5.47
CA PHE A 83 15.49 -3.25 -6.58
C PHE A 83 16.10 -3.88 -7.85
N LEU A 84 17.40 -3.74 -8.08
CA LEU A 84 18.11 -4.45 -9.15
C LEU A 84 18.46 -5.90 -8.79
N ASN A 85 18.56 -6.21 -7.49
CA ASN A 85 18.69 -7.60 -7.05
C ASN A 85 17.36 -8.36 -7.18
N LEU A 86 16.22 -7.64 -7.09
CA LEU A 86 14.92 -8.20 -7.43
C LEU A 86 14.90 -8.74 -8.86
N ASN A 87 15.52 -8.00 -9.80
CA ASN A 87 15.68 -8.48 -11.18
C ASN A 87 16.52 -9.77 -11.23
N GLY A 88 17.61 -9.84 -10.45
CA GLY A 88 18.41 -11.05 -10.32
C GLY A 88 17.63 -12.24 -9.77
N TRP A 89 16.79 -12.01 -8.77
CA TRP A 89 15.89 -13.02 -8.24
C TRP A 89 14.86 -13.47 -9.28
N LEU A 90 14.21 -12.53 -9.96
CA LEU A 90 13.25 -12.86 -11.03
C LEU A 90 13.88 -13.71 -12.12
N LYS A 91 15.11 -13.39 -12.55
CA LYS A 91 15.87 -14.22 -13.50
C LYS A 91 16.13 -15.62 -12.95
N SER A 92 16.47 -15.73 -11.66
CA SER A 92 16.78 -17.02 -11.02
C SER A 92 15.60 -17.98 -10.94
N ILE A 93 14.37 -17.46 -10.94
CA ILE A 93 13.14 -18.27 -10.93
C ILE A 93 12.58 -18.55 -12.33
N GLY A 94 13.29 -18.12 -13.40
CA GLY A 94 12.94 -18.45 -14.78
C GLY A 94 12.35 -17.30 -15.62
N ILE A 95 12.30 -16.08 -15.11
CA ILE A 95 11.88 -14.91 -15.91
C ILE A 95 12.92 -14.61 -16.99
N GLN A 96 12.50 -14.62 -18.24
CA GLN A 96 13.42 -14.53 -19.40
C GLN A 96 13.89 -13.09 -19.66
N ALA A 97 13.05 -12.09 -19.43
CA ALA A 97 13.42 -10.69 -19.55
C ALA A 97 12.64 -9.84 -18.54
N ILE A 98 13.23 -8.71 -18.16
CA ILE A 98 12.67 -7.82 -17.16
C ILE A 98 12.68 -6.38 -17.71
N PHE A 99 11.51 -5.77 -17.79
CA PHE A 99 11.34 -4.46 -18.39
C PHE A 99 10.94 -3.42 -17.34
N ASP A 100 11.56 -2.26 -17.42
CA ASP A 100 11.21 -1.11 -16.58
C ASP A 100 9.99 -0.39 -17.18
N VAL A 101 8.91 -0.33 -16.41
CA VAL A 101 7.68 0.41 -16.78
C VAL A 101 7.92 1.91 -16.88
N SER A 102 9.00 2.42 -16.29
CA SER A 102 9.37 3.83 -16.43
C SER A 102 9.54 4.26 -17.90
N PHE A 103 10.05 3.38 -18.75
CA PHE A 103 10.14 3.67 -20.19
C PHE A 103 8.75 3.67 -20.86
N GLY A 104 7.83 2.81 -20.40
CA GLY A 104 6.42 2.89 -20.80
C GLY A 104 5.78 4.22 -20.46
N ALA A 105 6.18 4.85 -19.34
CA ALA A 105 5.73 6.19 -18.96
C ALA A 105 6.24 7.27 -19.93
N GLU A 106 7.46 7.15 -20.47
CA GLU A 106 7.95 8.01 -21.54
C GLU A 106 7.07 7.92 -22.80
N LEU A 107 6.67 6.69 -23.16
CA LEU A 107 5.77 6.46 -24.31
C LEU A 107 4.37 7.01 -24.02
N THR A 108 3.89 6.91 -22.78
CA THR A 108 2.58 7.44 -22.39
C THR A 108 2.52 8.96 -22.52
N ILE A 109 3.57 9.66 -22.08
CA ILE A 109 3.67 11.11 -22.25
C ILE A 109 3.63 11.49 -23.72
N LYS A 110 4.37 10.78 -24.54
CA LYS A 110 4.33 11.02 -26.00
C LYS A 110 2.92 10.85 -26.54
N SER A 111 2.22 9.79 -26.13
CA SER A 111 0.84 9.55 -26.55
C SER A 111 -0.09 10.70 -26.14
N TYR A 112 0.05 11.24 -24.93
CA TYR A 112 -0.74 12.39 -24.47
C TYR A 112 -0.45 13.66 -25.26
N LEU A 113 0.83 13.98 -25.45
CA LEU A 113 1.24 15.20 -26.14
C LEU A 113 0.83 15.18 -27.62
N GLU A 114 0.96 14.02 -28.29
CA GLU A 114 0.47 13.87 -29.67
C GLU A 114 -1.06 13.99 -29.75
N TYR A 115 -1.80 13.40 -28.79
CA TYR A 115 -3.25 13.54 -28.71
C TYR A 115 -3.66 15.01 -28.50
N ILE A 116 -3.05 15.71 -27.54
CA ILE A 116 -3.33 17.12 -27.26
C ILE A 116 -3.05 17.98 -28.49
N LYS A 117 -1.94 17.73 -29.18
CA LYS A 117 -1.54 18.45 -30.39
C LYS A 117 -2.50 18.22 -31.53
N ASP A 118 -2.88 16.96 -31.77
CA ASP A 118 -3.71 16.57 -32.94
C ASP A 118 -5.18 16.95 -32.74
N GLN A 119 -5.74 16.71 -31.56
CA GLN A 119 -7.18 16.83 -31.30
C GLN A 119 -7.58 18.15 -30.61
N LYS A 120 -6.64 18.84 -29.97
CA LYS A 120 -6.87 20.09 -29.22
C LYS A 120 -8.08 20.00 -28.29
N PRO A 121 -8.12 18.96 -27.39
CA PRO A 121 -9.26 18.71 -26.53
C PRO A 121 -9.47 19.84 -25.54
N LYS A 122 -10.71 20.02 -25.03
CA LYS A 122 -11.02 20.98 -23.95
C LYS A 122 -10.35 20.62 -22.63
N ALA A 123 -10.21 19.33 -22.34
CA ALA A 123 -9.55 18.80 -21.16
C ALA A 123 -9.02 17.39 -21.47
N VAL A 124 -7.99 16.98 -20.76
CA VAL A 124 -7.44 15.61 -20.77
C VAL A 124 -7.24 15.16 -19.33
N ILE A 125 -7.98 14.16 -18.93
CA ILE A 125 -7.82 13.52 -17.61
C ILE A 125 -6.82 12.37 -17.80
N SER A 126 -5.76 12.36 -17.02
CA SER A 126 -4.79 11.26 -17.04
C SER A 126 -5.42 9.99 -16.48
N GLN A 127 -5.05 8.84 -17.03
CA GLN A 127 -5.69 7.55 -16.73
C GLN A 127 -4.72 6.46 -16.22
N PRO A 128 -3.53 6.74 -15.68
CA PRO A 128 -2.64 5.68 -15.24
C PRO A 128 -3.17 4.92 -14.01
N CYS A 129 -4.18 5.47 -13.34
CA CYS A 129 -4.78 4.93 -12.14
C CYS A 129 -6.12 4.24 -12.44
N PRO A 130 -6.22 2.88 -12.35
CA PRO A 130 -7.47 2.17 -12.61
C PRO A 130 -8.62 2.59 -11.70
N ALA A 131 -8.35 2.98 -10.45
CA ALA A 131 -9.41 3.44 -9.54
C ALA A 131 -10.09 4.73 -10.03
N ILE A 132 -9.34 5.63 -10.66
CA ILE A 132 -9.90 6.85 -11.28
C ILE A 132 -10.70 6.51 -12.51
N VAL A 133 -10.18 5.62 -13.37
CA VAL A 133 -10.89 5.15 -14.56
C VAL A 133 -12.22 4.51 -14.16
N SER A 134 -12.21 3.53 -13.25
CA SER A 134 -13.43 2.88 -12.77
C SER A 134 -14.41 3.86 -12.11
N TYR A 135 -13.92 4.88 -11.39
CA TYR A 135 -14.78 5.92 -10.85
C TYR A 135 -15.50 6.70 -11.94
N ILE A 136 -14.79 7.05 -13.01
CA ILE A 136 -15.37 7.79 -14.14
C ILE A 136 -16.37 6.91 -14.89
N GLU A 137 -16.03 5.68 -15.21
CA GLU A 137 -16.90 4.76 -15.96
C GLU A 137 -18.17 4.39 -15.21
N ILE A 138 -18.12 4.25 -13.87
CA ILE A 138 -19.27 3.85 -13.04
C ILE A 138 -20.07 5.07 -12.56
N TYR A 139 -19.42 6.11 -12.07
CA TYR A 139 -20.09 7.19 -11.33
C TYR A 139 -20.13 8.54 -12.06
N ARG A 140 -19.29 8.73 -13.08
CA ARG A 140 -19.17 10.03 -13.81
C ARG A 140 -19.00 9.81 -15.33
N PRO A 141 -19.91 9.06 -15.97
CA PRO A 141 -19.75 8.68 -17.38
C PRO A 141 -19.64 9.89 -18.32
N GLU A 142 -20.13 11.06 -17.93
CA GLU A 142 -20.00 12.31 -18.67
C GLU A 142 -18.54 12.78 -18.80
N LEU A 143 -17.62 12.24 -17.96
CA LEU A 143 -16.18 12.54 -18.03
C LEU A 143 -15.40 11.58 -18.92
N ILE A 144 -15.98 10.47 -19.39
CA ILE A 144 -15.30 9.46 -20.22
C ILE A 144 -14.67 10.12 -21.46
N GLN A 145 -15.36 11.03 -22.10
CA GLN A 145 -14.87 11.75 -23.28
C GLN A 145 -13.60 12.59 -23.04
N TYR A 146 -13.28 12.88 -21.78
CA TYR A 146 -12.08 13.64 -21.39
C TYR A 146 -10.95 12.75 -20.87
N LEU A 147 -11.17 11.44 -20.67
CA LEU A 147 -10.08 10.52 -20.39
C LEU A 147 -9.11 10.48 -21.57
N ALA A 148 -7.82 10.54 -21.29
CA ALA A 148 -6.82 10.39 -22.33
C ALA A 148 -7.02 9.05 -23.06
N PRO A 149 -7.22 9.04 -24.39
CA PRO A 149 -7.46 7.82 -25.15
C PRO A 149 -6.17 7.03 -25.39
N ALA A 150 -5.43 6.81 -24.31
CA ALA A 150 -4.13 6.18 -24.29
C ALA A 150 -4.06 5.12 -23.18
N ASP A 151 -3.21 4.15 -23.36
CA ASP A 151 -2.94 3.10 -22.37
C ASP A 151 -2.19 3.64 -21.13
N SER A 152 -2.25 2.92 -20.02
CA SER A 152 -1.39 3.20 -18.88
C SER A 152 0.08 2.88 -19.21
N PRO A 153 1.07 3.40 -18.45
CA PRO A 153 2.48 3.06 -18.64
C PRO A 153 2.76 1.55 -18.64
N MET A 154 2.02 0.78 -17.86
CA MET A 154 2.14 -0.69 -17.83
C MET A 154 1.68 -1.29 -19.16
N LEU A 155 0.52 -0.89 -19.64
CA LEU A 155 0.00 -1.36 -20.94
C LEU A 155 0.89 -0.89 -22.11
N HIS A 156 1.43 0.35 -22.05
CA HIS A 156 2.43 0.79 -23.03
C HIS A 156 3.64 -0.14 -23.03
N THR A 157 4.14 -0.52 -21.86
CA THR A 157 5.28 -1.45 -21.74
C THR A 157 4.92 -2.83 -22.31
N ILE A 158 3.76 -3.37 -21.98
CA ILE A 158 3.30 -4.67 -22.47
C ILE A 158 3.15 -4.67 -24.00
N LYS A 159 2.46 -3.66 -24.54
CA LYS A 159 2.27 -3.54 -25.99
C LYS A 159 3.59 -3.27 -26.71
N MET A 160 4.50 -2.50 -26.12
CA MET A 160 5.87 -2.33 -26.62
C MET A 160 6.60 -3.67 -26.71
N ILE A 161 6.55 -4.48 -25.64
CA ILE A 161 7.18 -5.81 -25.65
C ILE A 161 6.60 -6.67 -26.76
N LYS A 162 5.27 -6.77 -26.83
CA LYS A 162 4.59 -7.62 -27.82
C LYS A 162 4.85 -7.19 -29.27
N LYS A 163 5.07 -5.89 -29.52
CA LYS A 163 5.30 -5.34 -30.86
C LYS A 163 6.78 -5.32 -31.25
N PHE A 164 7.65 -4.83 -30.38
CA PHE A 164 9.04 -4.52 -30.73
C PHE A 164 10.06 -5.53 -30.23
N TYR A 165 9.62 -6.53 -29.44
CA TYR A 165 10.46 -7.64 -28.99
C TYR A 165 9.84 -8.97 -29.43
N PRO A 166 9.95 -9.35 -30.73
CA PRO A 166 9.26 -10.50 -31.29
C PRO A 166 9.48 -11.81 -30.53
N GLN A 167 10.68 -11.98 -29.95
CA GLN A 167 11.04 -13.14 -29.14
C GLN A 167 10.15 -13.31 -27.90
N TYR A 168 9.53 -12.24 -27.41
CA TYR A 168 8.67 -12.26 -26.21
C TYR A 168 7.18 -12.10 -26.53
N LYS A 169 6.79 -12.07 -27.79
CA LYS A 169 5.40 -11.79 -28.23
C LYS A 169 4.38 -12.72 -27.55
N ASN A 170 4.72 -13.99 -27.42
CA ASN A 170 3.82 -15.02 -26.87
C ASN A 170 4.11 -15.37 -25.40
N HIS A 171 5.02 -14.65 -24.74
CA HIS A 171 5.30 -14.87 -23.32
C HIS A 171 4.16 -14.32 -22.47
N LYS A 172 3.89 -15.01 -21.35
CA LYS A 172 3.04 -14.45 -20.28
C LYS A 172 3.75 -13.26 -19.64
N ILE A 173 2.99 -12.28 -19.24
CA ILE A 173 3.49 -11.04 -18.63
C ILE A 173 3.15 -11.03 -17.15
N VAL A 174 4.17 -11.07 -16.29
CA VAL A 174 4.01 -10.79 -14.87
C VAL A 174 4.30 -9.30 -14.61
N VAL A 175 3.38 -8.66 -13.92
CA VAL A 175 3.44 -7.23 -13.59
C VAL A 175 3.74 -7.07 -12.12
N ILE A 176 4.93 -6.58 -11.78
CA ILE A 176 5.30 -6.22 -10.43
C ILE A 176 4.81 -4.80 -10.16
N SER A 177 3.77 -4.66 -9.34
CA SER A 177 2.99 -3.43 -9.23
C SER A 177 2.76 -2.95 -7.78
N PRO A 178 2.51 -1.65 -7.58
CA PRO A 178 2.16 -1.10 -6.27
C PRO A 178 0.66 -1.21 -5.94
N CYS A 179 -0.17 -1.87 -6.77
CA CYS A 179 -1.61 -1.65 -6.72
C CYS A 179 -2.43 -2.90 -7.08
N TYR A 180 -3.40 -3.24 -6.23
CA TYR A 180 -4.35 -4.34 -6.50
C TYR A 180 -5.31 -4.00 -7.65
N ALA A 181 -5.69 -2.74 -7.83
CA ALA A 181 -6.61 -2.31 -8.88
C ALA A 181 -6.08 -2.55 -10.30
N LYS A 182 -4.77 -2.73 -10.47
CA LYS A 182 -4.17 -3.04 -11.78
C LYS A 182 -4.68 -4.36 -12.37
N LYS A 183 -5.06 -5.32 -11.53
CA LYS A 183 -5.68 -6.57 -11.98
C LYS A 183 -6.93 -6.32 -12.84
N ARG A 184 -7.78 -5.33 -12.45
CA ARG A 184 -8.96 -4.95 -13.23
C ARG A 184 -8.58 -4.46 -14.63
N GLU A 185 -7.61 -3.54 -14.73
CA GLU A 185 -7.13 -3.03 -16.01
C GLU A 185 -6.66 -4.16 -16.96
N PHE A 186 -6.00 -5.18 -16.42
CA PHE A 186 -5.52 -6.32 -17.21
C PHE A 186 -6.66 -7.23 -17.66
N ILE A 187 -7.65 -7.45 -16.81
CA ILE A 187 -8.86 -8.22 -17.17
C ILE A 187 -9.63 -7.51 -18.28
N GLU A 188 -9.88 -6.20 -18.14
CA GLU A 188 -10.64 -5.40 -19.10
C GLU A 188 -9.94 -5.32 -20.47
N THR A 189 -8.62 -5.25 -20.49
CA THR A 189 -7.85 -5.05 -21.72
C THR A 189 -7.34 -6.34 -22.36
N GLY A 190 -7.35 -7.44 -21.61
CA GLY A 190 -6.78 -8.72 -22.04
C GLY A 190 -5.24 -8.72 -22.10
N PHE A 191 -4.59 -7.71 -21.48
CA PHE A 191 -3.15 -7.58 -21.45
C PHE A 191 -2.64 -7.66 -20.00
N GLY A 192 -1.59 -8.48 -19.76
CA GLY A 192 -1.06 -8.77 -18.43
C GLY A 192 -1.70 -10.01 -17.82
N ASP A 193 -0.88 -11.00 -17.52
CA ASP A 193 -1.36 -12.31 -17.06
C ASP A 193 -1.41 -12.39 -15.53
N TYR A 194 -0.46 -11.76 -14.83
CA TYR A 194 -0.37 -11.77 -13.38
C TYR A 194 -0.08 -10.38 -12.84
N ASN A 195 -0.86 -9.92 -11.88
CA ASN A 195 -0.59 -8.72 -11.09
C ASN A 195 -0.02 -9.12 -9.72
N VAL A 196 1.23 -8.81 -9.48
CA VAL A 196 1.98 -9.18 -8.26
C VAL A 196 2.36 -7.92 -7.50
N THR A 197 1.99 -7.83 -6.22
CA THR A 197 2.31 -6.67 -5.40
C THR A 197 3.65 -6.81 -4.66
N TYR A 198 4.23 -5.68 -4.26
CA TYR A 198 5.45 -5.68 -3.45
C TYR A 198 5.24 -6.31 -2.08
N ILE A 199 4.04 -6.17 -1.50
CA ILE A 199 3.66 -6.82 -0.23
C ILE A 199 3.72 -8.34 -0.37
N SER A 200 3.15 -8.90 -1.43
CA SER A 200 3.13 -10.34 -1.64
C SER A 200 4.54 -10.90 -1.89
N LEU A 201 5.37 -10.15 -2.62
CA LEU A 201 6.79 -10.49 -2.79
C LEU A 201 7.55 -10.51 -1.46
N ASP A 202 7.43 -9.46 -0.67
CA ASP A 202 8.12 -9.33 0.62
C ASP A 202 7.68 -10.41 1.61
N ASN A 203 6.37 -10.68 1.68
CA ASN A 203 5.82 -11.77 2.48
C ASN A 203 6.41 -13.13 2.07
N TYR A 204 6.55 -13.36 0.77
CA TYR A 204 7.17 -14.58 0.26
C TYR A 204 8.66 -14.65 0.61
N PHE A 205 9.40 -13.55 0.43
CA PHE A 205 10.82 -13.49 0.78
C PHE A 205 11.05 -13.76 2.26
N LYS A 206 10.23 -13.16 3.13
CA LYS A 206 10.26 -13.43 4.58
C LYS A 206 9.94 -14.88 4.89
N LYS A 207 8.86 -15.43 4.33
CA LYS A 207 8.44 -16.82 4.54
C LYS A 207 9.47 -17.84 4.09
N LYS A 208 10.20 -17.54 3.00
CA LYS A 208 11.22 -18.44 2.41
C LYS A 208 12.65 -18.09 2.85
N SER A 209 12.84 -17.10 3.72
CA SER A 209 14.16 -16.61 4.13
C SER A 209 15.05 -16.23 2.95
N ILE A 210 14.45 -15.62 1.91
CA ILE A 210 15.16 -15.15 0.72
C ILE A 210 15.76 -13.78 1.01
N ASP A 211 17.09 -13.70 0.88
CA ASP A 211 17.83 -12.45 0.95
C ASP A 211 18.16 -11.99 -0.47
N LEU A 212 17.53 -10.90 -0.91
CA LEU A 212 17.74 -10.34 -2.24
C LEU A 212 19.21 -9.96 -2.50
N LYS A 213 19.99 -9.62 -1.49
CA LYS A 213 21.41 -9.27 -1.64
C LYS A 213 22.27 -10.39 -2.21
N LYS A 214 21.80 -11.62 -2.10
CA LYS A 214 22.50 -12.79 -2.65
C LYS A 214 22.37 -12.95 -4.17
N PHE A 215 21.44 -12.20 -4.78
CA PHE A 215 21.22 -12.25 -6.23
C PHE A 215 21.98 -11.12 -6.93
N ALA A 216 22.35 -11.37 -8.18
CA ALA A 216 23.07 -10.40 -8.99
C ALA A 216 22.22 -9.12 -9.18
N LYS A 217 22.85 -7.95 -9.15
CA LYS A 217 22.25 -6.71 -9.59
C LYS A 217 22.18 -6.69 -11.11
N LEU A 218 20.98 -6.82 -11.66
CA LEU A 218 20.74 -6.84 -13.10
C LEU A 218 19.94 -5.59 -13.48
N ASP A 219 20.42 -4.89 -14.51
CA ASP A 219 19.66 -3.80 -15.12
C ASP A 219 18.47 -4.34 -15.91
N PHE A 220 17.61 -3.49 -16.37
CA PHE A 220 16.44 -3.86 -17.18
C PHE A 220 16.82 -4.13 -18.64
N ASP A 221 16.05 -4.99 -19.29
CA ASP A 221 16.28 -5.41 -20.67
C ASP A 221 15.76 -4.38 -21.71
N ASN A 222 15.15 -3.27 -21.30
CA ASN A 222 14.71 -2.18 -22.17
C ASN A 222 15.57 -0.91 -22.03
N SER A 223 15.36 0.02 -22.96
CA SER A 223 15.98 1.34 -22.87
C SER A 223 15.58 2.02 -21.56
N PRO A 224 16.52 2.67 -20.85
CA PRO A 224 16.20 3.38 -19.62
C PRO A 224 15.28 4.57 -19.91
N ALA A 225 14.43 4.93 -18.95
CA ALA A 225 13.70 6.19 -18.98
C ALA A 225 14.62 7.35 -18.56
N GLU A 226 14.26 8.58 -18.93
CA GLU A 226 14.98 9.76 -18.41
C GLU A 226 14.26 10.35 -17.19
N ARG A 227 12.95 10.61 -17.31
CA ARG A 227 12.07 11.11 -16.24
C ARG A 227 10.88 10.22 -15.94
N GLY A 228 10.59 9.27 -16.80
CA GLY A 228 9.47 8.36 -16.62
C GLY A 228 9.50 7.60 -15.29
N VAL A 229 10.66 7.51 -14.63
CA VAL A 229 10.80 6.97 -13.26
C VAL A 229 9.98 7.75 -12.23
N LEU A 230 9.66 9.02 -12.50
CA LEU A 230 8.86 9.88 -11.64
C LEU A 230 7.36 9.59 -11.69
N PHE A 231 6.88 8.80 -12.64
CA PHE A 231 5.44 8.57 -12.80
C PHE A 231 4.76 7.91 -11.58
N SER A 232 5.55 7.32 -10.71
CA SER A 232 5.03 6.80 -9.44
C SER A 232 4.82 7.88 -8.36
N THR A 233 5.33 9.12 -8.58
CA THR A 233 5.21 10.24 -7.63
C THR A 233 4.12 11.21 -8.06
N PRO A 234 3.56 11.99 -7.12
CA PRO A 234 2.66 13.09 -7.43
C PRO A 234 3.31 14.13 -8.37
N GLY A 235 2.63 14.45 -9.47
CA GLY A 235 3.15 15.38 -10.47
C GLY A 235 4.27 14.82 -11.36
N GLY A 236 4.54 13.53 -11.30
CA GLY A 236 5.56 12.90 -12.14
C GLY A 236 5.23 12.94 -13.63
N LEU A 237 3.95 12.82 -13.97
CA LEU A 237 3.46 13.01 -15.33
C LEU A 237 3.74 14.44 -15.80
N LEU A 238 3.35 15.44 -15.02
CA LEU A 238 3.60 16.85 -15.30
C LEU A 238 5.08 17.12 -15.54
N ARG A 239 5.95 16.73 -14.62
CA ARG A 239 7.42 16.94 -14.71
C ARG A 239 8.03 16.30 -15.96
N THR A 240 7.46 15.19 -16.41
CA THR A 240 7.90 14.51 -17.63
C THR A 240 7.39 15.23 -18.89
N ALA A 241 6.13 15.70 -18.87
CA ALA A 241 5.53 16.45 -19.96
C ALA A 241 6.19 17.82 -20.16
N GLU A 242 6.54 18.54 -19.09
CA GLU A 242 7.25 19.82 -19.14
C GLU A 242 8.64 19.73 -19.80
N ARG A 243 9.24 18.56 -19.80
CA ARG A 243 10.48 18.34 -20.55
C ARG A 243 10.30 18.58 -22.04
N GLU A 244 9.18 18.14 -22.59
CA GLU A 244 8.86 18.24 -24.03
C GLU A 244 8.16 19.57 -24.37
N VAL A 245 7.23 19.99 -23.50
CA VAL A 245 6.39 21.17 -23.67
C VAL A 245 6.42 22.00 -22.37
N PRO A 246 7.38 22.91 -22.19
CA PRO A 246 7.55 23.66 -20.93
C PRO A 246 6.30 24.42 -20.47
N GLU A 247 5.53 24.95 -21.40
CA GLU A 247 4.31 25.73 -21.09
C GLU A 247 3.14 24.87 -20.56
N ILE A 248 3.19 23.54 -20.69
CA ILE A 248 2.11 22.67 -20.27
C ILE A 248 1.88 22.73 -18.76
N GLY A 249 2.91 23.07 -17.99
CA GLY A 249 2.83 23.23 -16.55
C GLY A 249 1.80 24.28 -16.11
N LYS A 250 1.71 25.38 -16.84
CA LYS A 250 0.74 26.45 -16.59
C LYS A 250 -0.71 26.01 -16.84
N MET A 251 -0.89 24.98 -17.67
CA MET A 251 -2.19 24.46 -18.08
C MET A 251 -2.53 23.12 -17.43
N THR A 252 -1.74 22.68 -16.46
CA THR A 252 -1.91 21.38 -15.78
C THR A 252 -2.38 21.58 -14.35
N ARG A 253 -3.38 20.81 -13.95
CA ARG A 253 -3.75 20.62 -12.54
C ARG A 253 -3.18 19.28 -12.06
N LYS A 254 -2.36 19.36 -11.01
CA LYS A 254 -1.92 18.19 -10.25
C LYS A 254 -2.87 17.99 -9.07
N ILE A 255 -3.39 16.78 -8.91
CA ILE A 255 -4.27 16.45 -7.79
C ILE A 255 -4.16 14.96 -7.44
N GLU A 256 -3.99 14.69 -6.17
CA GLU A 256 -3.88 13.34 -5.62
C GLU A 256 -4.56 13.22 -4.26
N GLY A 257 -4.77 11.97 -3.84
CA GLY A 257 -5.40 11.62 -2.57
C GLY A 257 -6.91 11.48 -2.66
N VAL A 258 -7.43 10.44 -2.02
CA VAL A 258 -8.87 10.08 -2.04
C VAL A 258 -9.76 11.22 -1.57
N GLU A 259 -9.28 12.01 -0.62
CA GLU A 259 -10.04 13.12 -0.01
C GLU A 259 -10.31 14.26 -1.00
N HIS A 260 -9.45 14.45 -2.00
CA HIS A 260 -9.51 15.58 -2.91
C HIS A 260 -9.96 15.19 -4.32
N ILE A 261 -9.44 14.08 -4.86
CA ILE A 261 -9.60 13.75 -6.27
C ILE A 261 -11.06 13.50 -6.66
N TYR A 262 -11.82 12.74 -5.85
CA TYR A 262 -13.21 12.41 -6.18
C TYR A 262 -14.14 13.60 -6.05
N HIS A 263 -13.88 14.49 -5.09
CA HIS A 263 -14.59 15.77 -4.98
C HIS A 263 -14.29 16.65 -6.19
N TYR A 264 -13.02 16.76 -6.60
CA TYR A 264 -12.62 17.50 -7.79
C TYR A 264 -13.29 16.94 -9.06
N LEU A 265 -13.24 15.64 -9.28
CA LEU A 265 -13.87 15.00 -10.43
C LEU A 265 -15.40 15.20 -10.43
N SER A 266 -16.05 15.24 -9.28
CA SER A 266 -17.50 15.46 -9.18
C SER A 266 -17.92 16.84 -9.68
N SER A 267 -17.06 17.84 -9.59
CA SER A 267 -17.30 19.23 -10.05
C SER A 267 -16.68 19.53 -11.42
N LEU A 268 -15.80 18.67 -11.93
CA LEU A 268 -14.96 18.95 -13.11
C LEU A 268 -15.79 19.23 -14.37
N LYS A 269 -16.86 18.46 -14.62
CA LYS A 269 -17.73 18.68 -15.78
C LYS A 269 -18.29 20.11 -15.81
N THR A 270 -18.74 20.59 -14.66
CA THR A 270 -19.25 21.97 -14.51
C THR A 270 -18.17 23.02 -14.82
N MET A 271 -16.92 22.76 -14.42
CA MET A 271 -15.79 23.65 -14.70
C MET A 271 -15.42 23.66 -16.19
N ILE A 272 -15.48 22.49 -16.84
CA ILE A 272 -15.22 22.35 -18.28
C ILE A 272 -16.30 23.11 -19.06
N ASP A 273 -17.56 22.99 -18.69
CA ASP A 273 -18.67 23.68 -19.36
C ASP A 273 -18.55 25.21 -19.23
N LYS A 274 -17.97 25.69 -18.12
CA LYS A 274 -17.67 27.11 -17.89
C LYS A 274 -16.33 27.56 -18.49
N SER A 275 -15.57 26.67 -19.13
CA SER A 275 -14.20 26.94 -19.64
C SER A 275 -13.23 27.44 -18.57
N MET A 276 -13.38 26.95 -17.32
CA MET A 276 -12.56 27.27 -16.15
C MET A 276 -11.67 26.09 -15.73
N ASN A 277 -11.41 25.15 -16.61
CA ASN A 277 -10.64 23.94 -16.36
C ASN A 277 -9.20 24.06 -16.86
N PRO A 278 -8.25 23.31 -16.30
CA PRO A 278 -6.94 23.09 -16.91
C PRO A 278 -7.06 22.21 -18.16
N LEU A 279 -6.08 22.29 -19.05
CA LEU A 279 -5.99 21.42 -20.22
C LEU A 279 -5.67 19.98 -19.82
N LEU A 280 -4.71 19.79 -18.93
CA LEU A 280 -4.26 18.48 -18.46
C LEU A 280 -4.52 18.33 -16.96
N ILE A 281 -5.13 17.22 -16.58
CA ILE A 281 -5.36 16.84 -15.19
C ILE A 281 -4.45 15.65 -14.87
N ASP A 282 -3.35 15.92 -14.16
CA ASP A 282 -2.44 14.90 -13.61
C ASP A 282 -3.01 14.41 -12.28
N CYS A 283 -3.64 13.24 -12.28
CA CYS A 283 -4.41 12.78 -11.15
C CYS A 283 -4.08 11.34 -10.75
N LEU A 284 -3.92 11.14 -9.42
CA LEU A 284 -3.65 9.84 -8.80
C LEU A 284 -4.54 9.64 -7.57
N ASN A 285 -5.04 8.42 -7.39
CA ASN A 285 -5.88 8.08 -6.23
C ASN A 285 -5.13 8.14 -4.89
N CYS A 286 -3.85 7.75 -4.86
CA CYS A 286 -3.08 7.68 -3.62
C CYS A 286 -2.32 8.98 -3.37
N SER A 287 -2.27 9.46 -2.11
CA SER A 287 -1.68 10.74 -1.71
C SER A 287 -0.17 10.86 -1.98
N MET A 288 0.56 9.76 -1.98
CA MET A 288 1.98 9.71 -2.36
C MET A 288 2.18 9.14 -3.77
N GLY A 289 1.19 9.32 -4.64
CA GLY A 289 1.15 8.64 -5.92
C GLY A 289 1.16 7.11 -5.76
N CYS A 290 1.67 6.41 -6.77
CA CYS A 290 1.77 4.95 -6.74
C CYS A 290 2.74 4.42 -5.67
N ASN A 291 3.70 5.23 -5.20
CA ASN A 291 4.63 4.86 -4.14
C ASN A 291 3.93 4.65 -2.79
N GLY A 292 2.78 5.30 -2.55
CA GLY A 292 1.90 5.07 -1.40
C GLY A 292 0.72 4.15 -1.73
N GLY A 293 0.82 3.38 -2.80
CA GLY A 293 -0.20 2.43 -3.22
C GLY A 293 -0.44 1.30 -2.21
N PRO A 294 -1.61 0.65 -2.28
CA PRO A 294 -2.02 -0.36 -1.29
C PRO A 294 -1.20 -1.65 -1.35
N GLY A 295 -0.46 -1.89 -2.43
CA GLY A 295 0.42 -3.05 -2.60
C GLY A 295 1.90 -2.75 -2.30
N THR A 296 2.21 -1.63 -1.65
CA THR A 296 3.58 -1.19 -1.34
C THR A 296 3.98 -1.47 0.11
N LEU A 297 5.29 -1.51 0.35
CA LEU A 297 5.91 -1.63 1.68
C LEU A 297 6.11 -0.26 2.37
N ASN A 298 5.54 0.80 1.82
CA ASN A 298 5.82 2.18 2.21
C ASN A 298 4.80 2.76 3.19
N LYS A 299 3.91 1.94 3.76
CA LYS A 299 2.80 2.39 4.62
C LYS A 299 3.27 3.26 5.79
N ASP A 300 4.38 2.87 6.42
CA ASP A 300 4.89 3.51 7.63
C ASP A 300 6.17 4.35 7.38
N LYS A 301 6.55 4.54 6.10
CA LYS A 301 7.69 5.38 5.74
C LYS A 301 7.29 6.85 5.64
N ASN A 302 8.24 7.73 5.98
CA ASN A 302 8.08 9.15 5.77
C ASN A 302 7.92 9.46 4.26
N PRO A 303 6.97 10.30 3.84
CA PRO A 303 6.82 10.73 2.45
C PRO A 303 8.12 11.28 1.84
N ASP A 304 8.88 12.07 2.58
CA ASP A 304 10.13 12.65 2.11
C ASP A 304 11.21 11.59 1.84
N GLU A 305 11.26 10.52 2.64
CA GLU A 305 12.15 9.37 2.40
C GLU A 305 11.81 8.69 1.07
N ILE A 306 10.53 8.48 0.83
CA ILE A 306 10.05 7.84 -0.39
C ILE A 306 10.38 8.70 -1.61
N GLU A 307 10.12 10.00 -1.52
CA GLU A 307 10.41 10.94 -2.61
C GLU A 307 11.90 11.02 -2.87
N TYR A 308 12.71 11.07 -1.83
CA TYR A 308 14.18 11.07 -1.96
C TYR A 308 14.69 9.85 -2.75
N LEU A 309 14.21 8.65 -2.44
CA LEU A 309 14.64 7.43 -3.13
C LEU A 309 14.30 7.46 -4.63
N ILE A 310 13.12 7.96 -4.97
CA ILE A 310 12.71 8.10 -6.37
C ILE A 310 13.48 9.21 -7.07
N GLU A 311 13.77 10.33 -6.39
CA GLU A 311 14.60 11.40 -6.93
C GLU A 311 16.06 10.96 -7.17
N GLN A 312 16.62 10.14 -6.29
CA GLN A 312 17.95 9.56 -6.54
C GLN A 312 17.97 8.74 -7.84
N ARG A 313 16.92 7.92 -8.04
CA ARG A 313 16.77 7.18 -9.28
C ARG A 313 16.60 8.11 -10.49
N ASN A 314 15.84 9.19 -10.34
CA ASN A 314 15.65 10.19 -11.39
C ASN A 314 16.98 10.84 -11.78
N ILE A 315 17.80 11.25 -10.80
CA ILE A 315 19.13 11.81 -11.03
C ILE A 315 20.04 10.82 -11.74
N GLU A 316 20.01 9.55 -11.33
CA GLU A 316 20.76 8.47 -11.97
C GLU A 316 20.37 8.34 -13.46
N MET A 317 19.08 8.32 -13.76
CA MET A 317 18.59 8.20 -15.12
C MET A 317 18.95 9.42 -15.98
N GLN A 318 18.85 10.61 -15.41
CA GLN A 318 19.30 11.84 -16.07
C GLN A 318 20.81 11.83 -16.34
N LYS A 319 21.62 11.27 -15.43
CA LYS A 319 23.06 11.09 -15.65
C LYS A 319 23.34 10.11 -16.80
N LYS A 320 22.60 8.97 -16.84
CA LYS A 320 22.71 8.01 -17.96
C LYS A 320 22.46 8.67 -19.31
N TYR A 321 21.54 9.63 -19.39
CA TYR A 321 21.26 10.39 -20.61
C TYR A 321 22.16 11.63 -20.82
N GLY A 322 22.86 12.06 -19.79
CA GLY A 322 23.66 13.29 -19.82
C GLY A 322 22.81 14.57 -19.77
N THR A 323 21.60 14.51 -19.20
CA THR A 323 20.71 15.67 -19.02
C THR A 323 20.87 16.34 -17.65
N HIS A 324 21.41 15.62 -16.66
CA HIS A 324 21.61 16.13 -15.31
C HIS A 324 22.69 17.23 -15.29
N ASN A 325 22.32 18.40 -14.79
CA ASN A 325 23.21 19.58 -14.71
C ASN A 325 23.96 19.91 -16.01
N ALA A 326 23.43 19.50 -17.15
CA ALA A 326 24.04 19.74 -18.44
C ALA A 326 23.80 21.18 -18.92
N SER A 327 24.81 21.75 -19.61
CA SER A 327 24.62 23.03 -20.31
C SER A 327 23.46 22.88 -21.36
N SER A 328 22.83 24.01 -21.67
CA SER A 328 21.68 24.04 -22.61
C SER A 328 21.95 23.27 -23.91
N PHE A 329 23.14 23.45 -24.49
CA PHE A 329 23.54 22.79 -25.74
C PHE A 329 23.67 21.27 -25.56
N LYS A 330 24.37 20.80 -24.53
CA LYS A 330 24.50 19.36 -24.23
C LYS A 330 23.17 18.72 -23.91
N LYS A 331 22.34 19.41 -23.15
CA LYS A 331 20.99 18.96 -22.79
C LYS A 331 20.12 18.78 -24.04
N THR A 332 20.13 19.75 -24.97
CA THR A 332 19.37 19.66 -26.22
C THR A 332 19.79 18.46 -27.05
N PHE A 333 21.08 18.17 -27.13
CA PHE A 333 21.58 17.01 -27.86
C PHE A 333 21.15 15.69 -27.20
N ALA A 334 21.28 15.60 -25.87
CA ALA A 334 20.86 14.45 -25.09
C ALA A 334 19.35 14.18 -25.25
N LEU A 335 18.51 15.21 -25.19
CA LEU A 335 17.06 15.10 -25.40
C LEU A 335 16.71 14.68 -26.82
N LYS A 336 17.44 15.15 -27.85
CA LYS A 336 17.26 14.64 -29.22
C LYS A 336 17.57 13.15 -29.33
N LYS A 337 18.59 12.66 -28.60
CA LYS A 337 18.91 11.23 -28.55
C LYS A 337 17.79 10.44 -27.85
N LEU A 338 17.31 10.92 -26.70
CA LEU A 338 16.18 10.33 -25.99
C LEU A 338 14.94 10.26 -26.89
N LYS A 339 14.61 11.35 -27.56
CA LYS A 339 13.46 11.39 -28.48
C LYS A 339 13.56 10.33 -29.58
N LYS A 340 14.75 10.14 -30.19
CA LYS A 340 14.95 9.06 -31.18
C LYS A 340 14.71 7.68 -30.59
N VAL A 341 15.08 7.46 -29.31
CA VAL A 341 14.83 6.19 -28.63
C VAL A 341 13.33 6.00 -28.38
N ILE A 342 12.64 7.03 -27.91
CA ILE A 342 11.19 6.99 -27.70
C ILE A 342 10.47 6.76 -29.04
N ASP A 343 10.84 7.52 -30.10
CA ASP A 343 10.24 7.42 -31.43
C ASP A 343 10.38 6.02 -32.05
N ARG A 344 11.43 5.28 -31.71
CA ARG A 344 11.62 3.89 -32.17
C ARG A 344 10.53 2.95 -31.66
N TYR A 345 10.04 3.18 -30.44
CA TYR A 345 9.09 2.31 -29.76
C TYR A 345 7.67 2.89 -29.72
N TRP A 346 7.43 4.02 -30.38
CA TRP A 346 6.12 4.64 -30.44
C TRP A 346 5.59 4.65 -31.85
N GLU A 347 4.38 4.14 -32.00
CA GLU A 347 3.65 4.12 -33.26
C GLU A 347 2.19 4.54 -32.99
N LYS A 348 1.64 5.42 -33.81
CA LYS A 348 0.29 5.95 -33.64
C LYS A 348 -0.75 4.82 -33.70
N GLY A 349 -1.62 4.76 -32.72
CA GLY A 349 -2.71 3.79 -32.64
C GLY A 349 -2.41 2.51 -31.83
N ILE A 350 -1.13 2.13 -31.64
CA ILE A 350 -0.79 0.92 -30.84
C ILE A 350 -1.22 1.08 -29.40
N TYR A 351 -1.02 2.25 -28.84
CA TYR A 351 -1.21 2.54 -27.42
C TYR A 351 -2.54 3.23 -27.13
N SER A 352 -3.52 3.03 -28.00
CA SER A 352 -4.86 3.58 -27.81
C SER A 352 -5.70 2.70 -26.88
N ARG A 353 -6.52 3.35 -26.04
CA ARG A 353 -7.51 2.73 -25.16
C ARG A 353 -8.87 3.38 -25.36
N LYS A 354 -9.92 2.57 -25.31
CA LYS A 354 -11.31 3.02 -25.22
C LYS A 354 -11.81 2.73 -23.81
N TYR A 355 -12.75 3.52 -23.37
CA TYR A 355 -13.39 3.39 -22.05
C TYR A 355 -14.87 3.13 -22.25
N GLU A 356 -15.48 2.42 -21.33
CA GLU A 356 -16.87 2.01 -21.42
C GLU A 356 -17.72 2.74 -20.38
N ASN A 357 -18.94 3.09 -20.77
CA ASN A 357 -19.92 3.57 -19.82
C ASN A 357 -20.60 2.35 -19.17
N ILE A 358 -20.26 2.10 -17.92
CA ILE A 358 -20.84 1.03 -17.09
C ILE A 358 -21.63 1.61 -15.91
N SER A 359 -22.15 2.83 -16.07
CA SER A 359 -22.95 3.49 -15.02
C SER A 359 -24.26 2.76 -14.72
N ASP A 360 -24.73 1.90 -15.60
CA ASP A 360 -25.90 1.06 -15.37
C ASP A 360 -25.70 0.07 -14.19
N ASN A 361 -24.44 -0.23 -13.81
CA ASN A 361 -24.14 -0.98 -12.60
C ASN A 361 -24.53 -0.21 -11.33
N TYR A 362 -24.53 1.13 -11.39
CA TYR A 362 -24.91 1.99 -10.25
C TYR A 362 -26.41 2.29 -10.26
N ASN A 363 -27.21 1.32 -9.90
CA ASN A 363 -28.66 1.43 -9.84
C ASN A 363 -29.14 1.47 -8.38
N LEU A 364 -29.09 2.66 -7.77
CA LEU A 364 -29.62 2.90 -6.44
C LEU A 364 -31.05 3.44 -6.52
N ASN A 365 -31.97 2.78 -5.84
CA ASN A 365 -33.32 3.30 -5.63
C ASN A 365 -33.26 4.42 -4.60
N ILE A 366 -33.64 5.61 -5.01
CA ILE A 366 -33.71 6.75 -4.10
C ILE A 366 -35.09 6.78 -3.44
N PRO A 367 -35.18 6.67 -2.10
CA PRO A 367 -36.46 6.69 -1.41
C PRO A 367 -37.14 8.05 -1.60
N ASN A 368 -38.47 8.01 -1.80
CA ASN A 368 -39.30 9.21 -1.77
C ASN A 368 -39.42 9.77 -0.33
N ASP A 369 -39.99 10.95 -0.18
CA ASP A 369 -40.05 11.63 1.13
C ASP A 369 -40.80 10.81 2.21
N ASN A 370 -41.80 10.03 1.82
CA ASN A 370 -42.55 9.19 2.76
C ASN A 370 -41.73 7.95 3.16
N GLU A 371 -41.08 7.32 2.21
CA GLU A 371 -40.17 6.18 2.45
C GLU A 371 -39.01 6.64 3.33
N LEU A 372 -38.43 7.80 3.02
CA LEU A 372 -37.34 8.39 3.79
C LEU A 372 -37.74 8.65 5.26
N LYS A 373 -38.95 9.20 5.47
CA LYS A 373 -39.49 9.38 6.82
C LYS A 373 -39.67 8.07 7.57
N ASN A 374 -40.15 7.02 6.88
CA ASN A 374 -40.31 5.71 7.50
C ASN A 374 -38.96 5.08 7.87
N ILE A 375 -37.96 5.23 7.01
CA ILE A 375 -36.59 4.78 7.30
C ILE A 375 -36.01 5.56 8.48
N TYR A 376 -36.20 6.87 8.54
CA TYR A 376 -35.76 7.68 9.69
C TYR A 376 -36.42 7.19 10.99
N LYS A 377 -37.73 6.87 10.97
CA LYS A 377 -38.39 6.28 12.14
C LYS A 377 -37.76 4.96 12.57
N SER A 378 -37.42 4.09 11.61
CA SER A 378 -36.71 2.85 11.92
C SER A 378 -35.30 3.09 12.51
N MET A 379 -34.69 4.22 12.18
CA MET A 379 -33.42 4.69 12.76
C MET A 379 -33.63 5.47 14.07
N GLN A 380 -34.82 5.43 14.68
CA GLN A 380 -35.19 6.23 15.89
C GLN A 380 -35.08 7.72 15.70
N LYS A 381 -35.37 8.23 14.47
CA LYS A 381 -35.32 9.65 14.13
C LYS A 381 -36.74 10.13 13.79
N TYR A 382 -37.30 10.88 14.67
CA TYR A 382 -38.71 11.32 14.60
C TYR A 382 -38.88 12.79 14.19
N THR A 383 -37.85 13.60 14.43
CA THR A 383 -37.83 15.04 14.15
C THR A 383 -36.58 15.43 13.34
N ASP A 384 -36.59 16.62 12.73
CA ASP A 384 -35.43 17.14 12.03
C ASP A 384 -34.22 17.35 12.97
N ALA A 385 -34.48 17.58 14.26
CA ALA A 385 -33.46 17.70 15.29
C ALA A 385 -32.67 16.37 15.50
N ASP A 386 -33.25 15.22 15.14
CA ASP A 386 -32.60 13.92 15.27
C ASP A 386 -31.65 13.60 14.08
N ILE A 387 -31.64 14.47 13.06
CA ILE A 387 -30.84 14.30 11.85
C ILE A 387 -29.45 14.95 12.07
N TYR A 388 -28.64 14.33 12.90
CA TYR A 388 -27.32 14.88 13.31
C TYR A 388 -26.24 14.86 12.24
N ASN A 389 -26.37 14.04 11.18
CA ASN A 389 -25.32 13.81 10.18
C ASN A 389 -23.94 13.53 10.82
N CYS A 390 -23.92 12.74 11.90
CA CYS A 390 -22.72 12.48 12.73
C CYS A 390 -21.63 11.64 12.06
N THR A 391 -21.91 11.09 10.89
CA THR A 391 -21.00 10.26 10.05
C THR A 391 -20.52 8.94 10.68
N SER A 392 -20.84 8.63 11.92
CA SER A 392 -20.38 7.42 12.64
C SER A 392 -20.72 6.10 11.95
N CYS A 393 -21.83 6.06 11.20
CA CYS A 393 -22.23 4.91 10.36
C CYS A 393 -21.37 4.75 9.09
N GLY A 394 -20.42 5.67 8.86
CA GLY A 394 -19.57 5.67 7.67
C GLY A 394 -20.11 6.48 6.49
N TYR A 395 -21.40 6.82 6.47
CA TYR A 395 -22.00 7.65 5.43
C TYR A 395 -21.85 9.16 5.75
N GLY A 396 -21.87 9.99 4.71
CA GLY A 396 -21.68 11.43 4.87
C GLY A 396 -22.85 12.12 5.55
N THR A 397 -24.06 11.59 5.34
CA THR A 397 -25.30 12.15 5.87
C THR A 397 -26.25 11.05 6.36
N CYS A 398 -27.20 11.41 7.22
CA CYS A 398 -28.27 10.50 7.61
C CYS A 398 -29.15 10.08 6.41
N LYS A 399 -29.26 10.95 5.39
CA LYS A 399 -29.94 10.63 4.14
C LYS A 399 -29.22 9.53 3.35
N ASP A 400 -27.89 9.59 3.25
CA ASP A 400 -27.12 8.55 2.57
C ASP A 400 -27.24 7.21 3.31
N MET A 401 -27.26 7.23 4.65
CA MET A 401 -27.51 6.04 5.44
C MET A 401 -28.91 5.48 5.16
N ALA A 402 -29.92 6.34 5.08
CA ALA A 402 -31.29 5.93 4.75
C ALA A 402 -31.40 5.36 3.33
N ILE A 403 -30.69 5.92 2.35
CA ILE A 403 -30.58 5.36 1.00
C ILE A 403 -29.95 3.97 1.05
N ALA A 404 -28.90 3.79 1.85
CA ALA A 404 -28.26 2.48 2.01
C ALA A 404 -29.23 1.44 2.62
N ILE A 405 -29.99 1.81 3.64
CA ILE A 405 -31.01 0.94 4.25
C ILE A 405 -32.10 0.59 3.22
N HIS A 406 -32.59 1.59 2.47
CA HIS A 406 -33.62 1.37 1.42
C HIS A 406 -33.18 0.35 0.37
N ASN A 407 -31.89 0.34 0.03
CA ASN A 407 -31.30 -0.59 -0.92
C ASN A 407 -30.75 -1.88 -0.27
N SER A 408 -31.10 -2.16 0.98
CA SER A 408 -30.63 -3.34 1.73
C SER A 408 -29.10 -3.44 1.82
N LEU A 409 -28.41 -2.31 1.79
CA LEU A 409 -26.95 -2.23 1.92
C LEU A 409 -26.51 -1.90 3.36
N ASN A 410 -27.46 -1.64 4.22
CA ASN A 410 -27.21 -1.38 5.65
C ASN A 410 -28.50 -1.62 6.46
N MET A 411 -28.39 -1.58 7.78
CA MET A 411 -29.51 -1.77 8.71
C MET A 411 -29.59 -0.62 9.73
N PRO A 412 -30.78 -0.29 10.26
CA PRO A 412 -31.00 0.81 11.21
C PRO A 412 -30.11 0.70 12.45
N GLU A 413 -29.82 -0.50 12.91
CA GLU A 413 -29.02 -0.83 14.09
C GLU A 413 -27.56 -0.37 13.95
N ASN A 414 -27.08 -0.14 12.75
CA ASN A 414 -25.75 0.43 12.48
C ASN A 414 -25.71 1.96 12.62
N CYS A 415 -26.85 2.61 12.90
CA CYS A 415 -26.89 4.01 13.19
C CYS A 415 -26.46 4.26 14.65
N HIS A 416 -25.42 5.06 14.84
CA HIS A 416 -24.94 5.40 16.18
C HIS A 416 -26.03 6.08 17.06
N HIS A 417 -26.83 6.96 16.47
CA HIS A 417 -27.95 7.57 17.16
C HIS A 417 -28.98 6.52 17.60
N TYR A 418 -29.34 5.57 16.72
CA TYR A 418 -30.20 4.46 17.08
C TYR A 418 -29.67 3.70 18.29
N LEU A 419 -28.40 3.33 18.27
CA LEU A 419 -27.77 2.62 19.37
C LEU A 419 -27.79 3.44 20.68
N ILE A 420 -27.54 4.74 20.60
CA ILE A 420 -27.60 5.64 21.77
C ILE A 420 -29.03 5.74 22.29
N THR A 421 -30.01 5.95 21.41
CA THR A 421 -31.42 6.08 21.80
C THR A 421 -31.91 4.82 22.50
N ILE A 422 -31.68 3.65 21.88
CA ILE A 422 -32.06 2.36 22.49
C ILE A 422 -31.30 2.12 23.80
N SER A 423 -30.01 2.47 23.85
CA SER A 423 -29.23 2.34 25.07
C SER A 423 -29.75 3.24 26.20
N ASN A 424 -30.12 4.49 25.87
CA ASN A 424 -30.69 5.42 26.85
C ASN A 424 -32.08 4.96 27.34
N GLU A 425 -32.93 4.51 26.42
CA GLU A 425 -34.23 3.93 26.79
C GLU A 425 -34.07 2.69 27.68
N MET A 426 -33.07 1.83 27.38
CA MET A 426 -32.76 0.69 28.25
C MET A 426 -32.22 1.16 29.60
N LEU A 427 -31.36 2.18 29.64
CA LEU A 427 -30.82 2.73 30.87
C LEU A 427 -31.92 3.35 31.73
N ASP A 428 -32.84 4.11 31.13
CA ASP A 428 -33.98 4.70 31.85
C ASP A 428 -34.92 3.62 32.40
N LYS A 429 -35.15 2.54 31.64
CA LYS A 429 -35.86 1.35 32.12
C LYS A 429 -35.14 0.65 33.26
N ILE A 430 -33.82 0.44 33.11
CA ILE A 430 -32.98 -0.17 34.13
C ILE A 430 -33.00 0.70 35.40
N ASN A 431 -32.91 2.04 35.27
CA ASN A 431 -32.96 2.94 36.41
C ASN A 431 -34.34 2.90 37.10
N SER A 432 -35.40 2.85 36.35
CA SER A 432 -36.76 2.71 36.91
C SER A 432 -36.97 1.34 37.61
N LEU A 433 -36.40 0.28 37.02
CA LEU A 433 -36.35 -1.08 37.64
C LEU A 433 -35.45 -1.07 38.91
N ILE A 434 -34.30 -0.41 38.88
CA ILE A 434 -33.42 -0.29 40.02
C ILE A 434 -34.08 0.48 41.15
N GLN A 435 -34.78 1.59 40.87
CA GLN A 435 -35.54 2.33 41.88
C GLN A 435 -36.66 1.52 42.49
N SER A 436 -37.40 0.76 41.65
CA SER A 436 -38.40 -0.16 42.12
C SER A 436 -37.79 -1.31 42.95
N GLN A 437 -36.63 -1.81 42.51
CA GLN A 437 -35.87 -2.80 43.26
C GLN A 437 -35.30 -2.25 44.58
N TYR A 438 -34.80 -0.99 44.62
CA TYR A 438 -34.35 -0.38 45.88
C TYR A 438 -35.53 -0.21 46.84
N SER A 439 -36.71 0.17 46.38
CA SER A 439 -37.89 0.22 47.19
C SER A 439 -38.27 -1.17 47.71
N ALA A 440 -38.20 -2.22 46.84
CA ALA A 440 -38.45 -3.60 47.20
C ALA A 440 -37.35 -4.16 48.14
N VAL A 441 -36.06 -3.86 47.89
CA VAL A 441 -34.95 -4.23 48.73
C VAL A 441 -35.01 -3.55 50.11
N GLY A 442 -35.46 -2.27 50.20
CA GLY A 442 -35.75 -1.61 51.48
C GLY A 442 -36.80 -2.37 52.30
N LYS A 443 -37.85 -2.90 51.66
CA LYS A 443 -38.80 -3.79 52.30
C LYS A 443 -38.24 -5.19 52.59
N VAL A 444 -37.35 -5.70 51.69
CA VAL A 444 -36.69 -7.01 51.84
C VAL A 444 -35.65 -7.00 52.96
N ASN A 445 -34.98 -5.87 53.23
CA ASN A 445 -34.15 -5.74 54.39
C ASN A 445 -34.93 -5.89 55.71
N SER A 446 -36.23 -5.69 55.66
CA SER A 446 -37.14 -6.04 56.77
C SER A 446 -37.58 -7.49 56.76
N SER A 447 -37.27 -8.26 55.72
CA SER A 447 -37.75 -9.63 55.55
C SER A 447 -36.59 -10.65 55.41
N ILE A 448 -35.95 -10.95 56.54
CA ILE A 448 -34.85 -11.97 56.62
C ILE A 448 -35.31 -13.40 56.30
N GLY A 449 -36.62 -13.61 56.04
CA GLY A 449 -37.18 -14.96 55.70
C GLY A 449 -36.65 -15.64 54.46
N LYS A 450 -36.03 -14.85 53.48
CA LYS A 450 -35.34 -15.41 52.34
C LYS A 450 -33.90 -15.81 52.62
N ILE A 451 -33.40 -15.42 53.79
CA ILE A 451 -32.04 -15.76 54.19
C ILE A 451 -31.79 -17.26 54.18
N SER A 452 -32.77 -18.09 54.61
CA SER A 452 -32.62 -19.56 54.54
C SER A 452 -32.34 -20.07 53.14
N LYS A 453 -33.07 -19.52 52.14
CA LYS A 453 -32.86 -19.92 50.73
C LYS A 453 -31.59 -19.32 50.12
N ILE A 454 -31.22 -18.13 50.61
CA ILE A 454 -29.95 -17.49 50.23
C ILE A 454 -28.79 -18.26 50.84
N ILE A 455 -28.95 -18.78 52.08
CA ILE A 455 -27.90 -19.59 52.76
C ILE A 455 -27.74 -20.94 52.04
N GLU A 456 -28.82 -21.61 51.63
CA GLU A 456 -28.72 -22.80 50.77
C GLU A 456 -28.00 -22.51 49.44
N ILE A 457 -28.32 -21.36 48.82
CA ILE A 457 -27.66 -20.89 47.61
C ILE A 457 -26.20 -20.52 47.93
N GLN A 458 -25.94 -19.94 49.07
CA GLN A 458 -24.61 -19.55 49.55
C GLN A 458 -23.75 -20.77 49.82
N ASP A 459 -24.32 -21.82 50.43
CA ASP A 459 -23.62 -23.09 50.65
C ASP A 459 -23.21 -23.74 49.32
N THR A 460 -24.10 -23.74 48.34
CA THR A 460 -23.79 -24.19 46.97
C THR A 460 -22.72 -23.32 46.31
N ARG A 461 -22.73 -22.00 46.55
CA ARG A 461 -21.72 -21.06 46.04
C ARG A 461 -20.38 -21.21 46.73
N ILE A 462 -20.38 -21.50 48.02
CA ILE A 462 -19.16 -21.78 48.79
C ILE A 462 -18.45 -23.00 48.23
N CYS A 463 -19.21 -24.07 47.93
CA CYS A 463 -18.67 -25.25 47.27
C CYS A 463 -18.09 -24.91 45.87
N SER A 464 -18.82 -24.10 45.12
CA SER A 464 -18.34 -23.61 43.79
C SER A 464 -17.12 -22.69 43.92
N GLN A 465 -17.08 -21.84 44.94
CA GLN A 465 -15.94 -20.94 45.20
C GLN A 465 -14.70 -21.73 45.59
N SER A 466 -14.85 -22.74 46.45
CA SER A 466 -13.76 -23.66 46.80
C SER A 466 -13.21 -24.35 45.53
N SER A 467 -14.09 -24.81 44.63
CA SER A 467 -13.67 -25.37 43.36
C SER A 467 -12.95 -24.35 42.46
N ASN A 468 -13.48 -23.11 42.39
CA ASN A 468 -12.88 -22.05 41.56
C ASN A 468 -11.53 -21.57 42.12
N VAL A 469 -11.35 -21.60 43.46
CA VAL A 469 -10.05 -21.29 44.10
C VAL A 469 -9.04 -22.36 43.71
N ILE A 470 -9.41 -23.63 43.75
CA ILE A 470 -8.54 -24.72 43.31
C ILE A 470 -8.16 -24.58 41.85
N GLU A 471 -9.16 -24.29 40.97
CA GLU A 471 -8.92 -24.09 39.55
C GLU A 471 -8.06 -22.84 39.27
N SER A 472 -8.31 -21.74 40.02
CA SER A 472 -7.51 -20.52 39.89
C SER A 472 -6.07 -20.75 40.36
N SER A 473 -5.86 -21.52 41.44
CA SER A 473 -4.52 -21.87 41.90
C SER A 473 -3.77 -22.66 40.84
N ALA A 474 -4.42 -23.63 40.19
CA ALA A 474 -3.82 -24.40 39.12
C ALA A 474 -3.48 -23.48 37.89
N ALA A 475 -4.38 -22.53 37.56
CA ALA A 475 -4.14 -21.59 36.48
C ALA A 475 -2.96 -20.63 36.77
N ILE A 476 -2.79 -20.22 38.02
CA ILE A 476 -1.64 -19.38 38.42
C ILE A 476 -0.34 -20.19 38.39
N GLU A 477 -0.37 -21.47 38.82
CA GLU A 477 0.80 -22.34 38.68
C GLU A 477 1.21 -22.50 37.19
N GLU A 478 0.22 -22.68 36.31
CA GLU A 478 0.48 -22.71 34.85
C GLU A 478 1.02 -21.38 34.33
N MET A 479 0.50 -20.26 34.84
CA MET A 479 1.00 -18.91 34.51
C MET A 479 2.46 -18.76 34.94
N ILE A 480 2.83 -19.18 36.13
CA ILE A 480 4.22 -19.16 36.63
C ILE A 480 5.11 -20.00 35.69
N ALA A 481 4.64 -21.18 35.30
CA ALA A 481 5.36 -22.02 34.34
C ALA A 481 5.52 -21.33 32.97
N THR A 482 4.49 -20.62 32.53
CA THR A 482 4.51 -19.85 31.28
C THR A 482 5.48 -18.66 31.36
N ILE A 483 5.47 -17.91 32.48
CA ILE A 483 6.41 -16.81 32.75
C ILE A 483 7.84 -17.34 32.69
N HIS A 484 8.09 -18.49 33.34
CA HIS A 484 9.41 -19.12 33.31
C HIS A 484 9.83 -19.53 31.89
N SER A 485 8.87 -20.06 31.10
CA SER A 485 9.11 -20.41 29.69
C SER A 485 9.42 -19.18 28.84
N ILE A 486 8.66 -18.08 29.01
CA ILE A 486 8.91 -16.82 28.29
C ILE A 486 10.27 -16.24 28.69
N SER A 487 10.61 -16.25 29.97
CA SER A 487 11.92 -15.79 30.48
C SER A 487 13.07 -16.56 29.83
N LYS A 488 12.93 -17.87 29.70
CA LYS A 488 13.92 -18.72 29.01
C LYS A 488 14.00 -18.42 27.50
N ASN A 489 12.85 -18.11 26.89
CA ASN A 489 12.81 -17.74 25.46
C ASN A 489 13.48 -16.37 25.22
N LEU A 490 13.30 -15.43 26.14
CA LEU A 490 14.00 -14.14 26.10
C LEU A 490 15.51 -14.30 26.22
N GLU A 491 15.99 -15.18 27.10
CA GLU A 491 17.42 -15.48 27.22
C GLU A 491 17.98 -16.03 25.90
N ASN A 492 17.23 -16.92 25.22
CA ASN A 492 17.58 -17.41 23.89
C ASN A 492 17.55 -16.31 22.83
N CYS A 493 16.54 -15.42 22.91
CA CYS A 493 16.44 -14.26 22.03
C CYS A 493 17.67 -13.35 22.16
N SER A 494 18.07 -13.04 23.38
CA SER A 494 19.26 -12.22 23.67
C SER A 494 20.52 -12.79 23.02
N ILE A 495 20.72 -14.11 23.13
CA ILE A 495 21.83 -14.81 22.47
C ILE A 495 21.77 -14.64 20.93
N GLN A 496 20.56 -14.77 20.37
CA GLN A 496 20.38 -14.61 18.92
C GLN A 496 20.65 -13.16 18.46
N PHE A 497 20.22 -12.18 19.25
CA PHE A 497 20.52 -10.77 18.95
C PHE A 497 22.00 -10.46 19.05
N GLU A 498 22.72 -11.04 20.03
CA GLU A 498 24.18 -10.89 20.09
C GLU A 498 24.86 -11.46 18.84
N CYS A 499 24.40 -12.63 18.39
CA CYS A 499 24.90 -13.26 17.15
C CYS A 499 24.61 -12.39 15.92
N LEU A 500 23.37 -11.86 15.83
CA LEU A 500 22.96 -10.94 14.77
C LEU A 500 23.84 -9.68 14.75
N GLY A 501 24.12 -9.11 15.91
CA GLY A 501 25.00 -7.94 16.05
C GLY A 501 26.41 -8.19 15.48
N LYS A 502 26.97 -9.37 15.75
CA LYS A 502 28.27 -9.78 15.18
C LYS A 502 28.19 -9.90 13.65
N THR A 503 27.09 -10.45 13.16
CA THR A 503 26.88 -10.60 11.70
C THR A 503 26.75 -9.25 11.00
N ILE A 504 25.97 -8.33 11.57
CA ILE A 504 25.78 -6.98 11.02
C ILE A 504 27.09 -6.20 11.03
N THR A 505 27.85 -6.30 12.11
CA THR A 505 29.17 -5.67 12.23
C THR A 505 30.11 -6.16 11.11
N THR A 506 30.06 -7.46 10.84
CA THR A 506 30.83 -8.06 9.73
C THR A 506 30.33 -7.56 8.36
N GLY A 507 29.00 -7.46 8.18
CA GLY A 507 28.38 -6.94 6.97
C GLY A 507 28.79 -5.48 6.70
N ASN A 508 28.76 -4.63 7.71
CA ASN A 508 29.19 -3.24 7.61
C ASN A 508 30.68 -3.15 7.21
N LYS A 509 31.53 -3.97 7.81
CA LYS A 509 32.96 -4.04 7.45
C LYS A 509 33.17 -4.43 5.99
N ASN A 510 32.38 -5.40 5.50
CA ASN A 510 32.44 -5.83 4.10
C ASN A 510 31.98 -4.71 3.16
N THR A 511 30.99 -3.93 3.55
CA THR A 511 30.50 -2.78 2.78
C THR A 511 31.56 -1.68 2.67
N GLU A 512 32.29 -1.42 3.75
CA GLU A 512 33.43 -0.47 3.70
C GLU A 512 34.57 -0.98 2.78
N GLN A 513 34.84 -2.28 2.79
CA GLN A 513 35.81 -2.86 1.85
C GLN A 513 35.33 -2.73 0.40
N LEU A 514 34.02 -2.95 0.16
CA LEU A 514 33.42 -2.80 -1.17
C LEU A 514 33.59 -1.35 -1.68
N LYS A 515 33.37 -0.35 -0.84
CA LYS A 515 33.53 1.06 -1.15
C LYS A 515 34.97 1.39 -1.59
N LEU A 516 35.97 0.80 -0.93
CA LEU A 516 37.36 0.92 -1.33
C LEU A 516 37.63 0.34 -2.73
N ILE A 517 37.05 -0.83 -3.00
CA ILE A 517 37.18 -1.47 -4.33
C ILE A 517 36.55 -0.59 -5.42
N ILE A 518 35.34 -0.08 -5.18
CA ILE A 518 34.61 0.78 -6.13
C ILE A 518 35.39 2.09 -6.39
N ASN A 519 35.99 2.69 -5.36
CA ASN A 519 36.84 3.85 -5.53
C ASN A 519 38.07 3.57 -6.41
N THR A 520 38.66 2.38 -6.23
CA THR A 520 39.78 1.92 -7.08
C THR A 520 39.33 1.78 -8.54
N LEU A 521 38.14 1.22 -8.75
CA LEU A 521 37.55 1.06 -10.08
C LEU A 521 37.28 2.41 -10.76
N SER A 522 36.87 3.42 -9.97
CA SER A 522 36.71 4.81 -10.46
C SER A 522 38.01 5.37 -11.01
N LEU A 523 39.10 5.23 -10.25
CA LEU A 523 40.41 5.68 -10.68
C LEU A 523 40.91 4.99 -11.95
N GLN A 524 40.67 3.67 -12.05
CA GLN A 524 41.02 2.93 -13.27
C GLN A 524 40.19 3.38 -14.48
N SER A 525 38.90 3.66 -14.28
CA SER A 525 38.02 4.17 -15.34
C SER A 525 38.50 5.52 -15.87
N ASP A 526 39.00 6.40 -15.00
CA ASP A 526 39.59 7.68 -15.39
C ASP A 526 40.83 7.47 -16.30
N SER A 527 41.70 6.53 -15.94
CA SER A 527 42.87 6.18 -16.73
C SER A 527 42.47 5.66 -18.12
N VAL A 528 41.38 4.88 -18.23
CA VAL A 528 40.91 4.37 -19.53
C VAL A 528 40.34 5.51 -20.38
N VAL A 529 39.65 6.50 -19.77
CA VAL A 529 39.20 7.72 -20.48
C VAL A 529 40.40 8.45 -21.12
N GLU A 530 41.46 8.63 -20.34
CA GLU A 530 42.68 9.33 -20.80
C GLU A 530 43.31 8.58 -21.98
N ALA A 531 43.49 7.25 -21.84
CA ALA A 531 44.01 6.41 -22.90
C ALA A 531 43.15 6.45 -24.18
N ASN A 532 41.83 6.40 -24.04
CA ASN A 532 40.92 6.46 -25.19
C ASN A 532 40.91 7.84 -25.86
N ASN A 533 41.13 8.94 -25.11
CA ASN A 533 41.27 10.26 -25.68
C ASN A 533 42.51 10.34 -26.54
N ILE A 534 43.61 9.69 -26.12
CA ILE A 534 44.83 9.58 -26.93
C ILE A 534 44.54 8.87 -28.24
N VAL A 535 43.85 7.72 -28.20
CA VAL A 535 43.45 6.96 -29.39
C VAL A 535 42.63 7.84 -30.34
N LYS A 536 41.63 8.56 -29.80
CA LYS A 536 40.79 9.48 -30.57
C LYS A 536 41.62 10.58 -31.26
N HIS A 537 42.60 11.13 -30.54
CA HIS A 537 43.51 12.13 -31.10
C HIS A 537 44.38 11.54 -32.23
N ILE A 538 44.94 10.35 -31.99
CA ILE A 538 45.72 9.64 -33.02
C ILE A 538 44.88 9.39 -34.26
N ALA A 539 43.65 8.88 -34.07
CA ALA A 539 42.72 8.63 -35.17
C ALA A 539 42.40 9.91 -35.97
N ALA A 540 42.23 11.06 -35.27
CA ALA A 540 42.00 12.34 -35.91
C ALA A 540 43.23 12.80 -36.72
N GLN A 541 44.47 12.61 -36.18
CA GLN A 541 45.70 12.91 -36.87
C GLN A 541 45.91 12.03 -38.11
N ILE A 542 45.62 10.71 -37.99
CA ILE A 542 45.70 9.78 -39.11
C ILE A 542 44.70 10.17 -40.19
N ASN A 543 43.45 10.54 -39.80
CA ASN A 543 42.44 10.98 -40.75
C ASN A 543 42.88 12.23 -41.51
N PHE A 544 43.50 13.19 -40.80
CA PHE A 544 44.05 14.42 -41.42
C PHE A 544 45.22 14.10 -42.36
N LEU A 545 46.14 13.24 -41.93
CA LEU A 545 47.24 12.77 -42.75
C LEU A 545 46.79 12.02 -44.00
N ALA A 546 45.78 11.14 -43.82
CA ALA A 546 45.19 10.40 -44.91
C ALA A 546 44.46 11.29 -45.93
N MET A 547 43.76 12.33 -45.42
CA MET A 547 43.11 13.32 -46.27
C MET A 547 44.14 14.11 -47.06
N ASN A 548 45.22 14.54 -46.41
CA ASN A 548 46.33 15.25 -47.08
C ASN A 548 47.00 14.31 -48.11
N ALA A 549 47.23 13.06 -47.78
CA ALA A 549 47.76 12.07 -48.70
C ALA A 549 46.85 11.82 -49.90
N ALA A 550 45.48 11.77 -49.69
CA ALA A 550 44.52 11.62 -50.77
C ALA A 550 44.50 12.84 -51.67
N ILE A 551 44.65 14.07 -51.09
CA ILE A 551 44.74 15.31 -51.86
C ILE A 551 46.01 15.31 -52.74
N GLU A 552 47.14 14.96 -52.13
CA GLU A 552 48.41 14.92 -52.82
C GLU A 552 48.48 13.80 -53.88
N ALA A 553 47.86 12.66 -53.56
CA ALA A 553 47.67 11.58 -54.53
C ALA A 553 46.78 11.97 -55.71
N SER A 554 45.75 12.77 -55.48
CA SER A 554 44.89 13.35 -56.49
C SER A 554 45.64 14.35 -57.38
N HIS A 555 46.55 15.16 -56.80
CA HIS A 555 47.41 16.08 -57.55
C HIS A 555 48.38 15.33 -58.45
N ALA A 556 48.79 14.11 -58.05
CA ALA A 556 49.71 13.30 -58.88
C ALA A 556 49.08 12.59 -60.09
N GLY A 557 47.76 12.79 -60.31
CA GLY A 557 47.02 12.30 -61.45
C GLY A 557 47.06 10.80 -61.60
N GLU A 558 47.33 10.28 -62.78
CA GLU A 558 47.32 8.82 -63.08
C GLU A 558 48.26 8.01 -62.21
N TRP A 559 49.42 8.58 -61.82
CA TRP A 559 50.41 7.93 -60.98
C TRP A 559 50.04 7.84 -59.51
N GLY A 560 49.04 8.61 -59.11
CA GLY A 560 48.56 8.69 -57.73
C GLY A 560 47.41 7.71 -57.44
N LYS A 561 46.80 7.06 -58.45
CA LYS A 561 45.56 6.24 -58.27
C LYS A 561 45.66 5.15 -57.18
N GLY A 562 46.82 4.44 -57.13
CA GLY A 562 47.06 3.43 -56.10
C GLY A 562 47.19 4.00 -54.69
N PHE A 563 47.80 5.19 -54.61
CA PHE A 563 47.98 5.91 -53.34
C PHE A 563 46.66 6.51 -52.84
N THR A 564 45.78 6.98 -53.74
CA THR A 564 44.47 7.50 -53.39
C THR A 564 43.64 6.41 -52.73
N VAL A 565 43.64 5.20 -53.29
CA VAL A 565 42.88 4.05 -52.68
C VAL A 565 43.42 3.72 -51.28
N VAL A 566 44.75 3.71 -51.12
CA VAL A 566 45.34 3.46 -49.80
C VAL A 566 45.01 4.61 -48.83
N ALA A 567 45.09 5.84 -49.27
CA ALA A 567 44.78 7.00 -48.46
C ALA A 567 43.28 7.02 -48.04
N ASP A 568 42.38 6.69 -49.00
CA ASP A 568 40.95 6.59 -48.68
C ASP A 568 40.69 5.41 -47.71
N GLU A 569 41.39 4.28 -47.85
CA GLU A 569 41.22 3.18 -46.92
C GLU A 569 41.79 3.52 -45.52
N VAL A 570 42.92 4.21 -45.47
CA VAL A 570 43.47 4.71 -44.20
C VAL A 570 42.53 5.74 -43.59
N ARG A 571 41.89 6.59 -44.40
CA ARG A 571 40.89 7.57 -43.98
C ARG A 571 39.69 6.89 -43.35
N LYS A 572 39.17 5.86 -44.01
CA LYS A 572 38.04 5.05 -43.50
C LYS A 572 38.40 4.35 -42.19
N LEU A 573 39.60 3.75 -42.12
CA LEU A 573 40.12 3.14 -40.90
C LEU A 573 40.22 4.15 -39.75
N ALA A 574 40.72 5.36 -40.05
CA ALA A 574 40.82 6.44 -39.08
C ALA A 574 39.42 6.89 -38.59
N GLU A 575 38.47 7.02 -39.54
CA GLU A 575 37.08 7.37 -39.20
C GLU A 575 36.41 6.30 -38.37
N LEU A 576 36.64 5.02 -38.74
CA LEU A 576 36.17 3.87 -37.97
C LEU A 576 36.78 3.88 -36.56
N SER A 577 38.10 4.11 -36.44
CA SER A 577 38.83 4.19 -35.19
C SER A 577 38.30 5.33 -34.31
N LYS A 578 38.05 6.52 -34.91
CA LYS A 578 37.42 7.65 -34.24
C LYS A 578 36.02 7.33 -33.73
N ASN A 579 35.23 6.65 -34.56
CA ASN A 579 33.87 6.26 -34.17
C ASN A 579 33.90 5.22 -33.07
N GLN A 580 34.84 4.26 -33.17
CA GLN A 580 35.01 3.23 -32.12
C GLN A 580 35.48 3.86 -30.80
N SER A 581 36.42 4.80 -30.85
CA SER A 581 36.87 5.56 -29.68
C SER A 581 35.74 6.36 -29.06
N LYS A 582 34.82 6.92 -29.89
CA LYS A 582 33.63 7.60 -29.41
C LYS A 582 32.73 6.64 -28.64
N LEU A 583 32.50 5.46 -29.21
CA LEU A 583 31.67 4.42 -28.63
C LEU A 583 32.25 3.91 -27.30
N ILE A 584 33.58 3.76 -27.25
CA ILE A 584 34.29 3.43 -26.01
C ILE A 584 34.08 4.51 -24.96
N LEU A 585 34.20 5.78 -25.34
CA LEU A 585 34.00 6.90 -24.41
C LEU A 585 32.59 6.91 -23.84
N GLU A 586 31.59 6.67 -24.70
CA GLU A 586 30.18 6.57 -24.28
C GLU A 586 29.97 5.40 -23.30
N ASN A 587 30.63 4.26 -23.54
CA ASN A 587 30.54 3.10 -22.66
C ASN A 587 31.26 3.36 -21.32
N ILE A 588 32.40 4.02 -21.35
CA ILE A 588 33.13 4.37 -20.12
C ILE A 588 32.34 5.43 -19.34
N GLN A 589 31.69 6.37 -20.02
CA GLN A 589 30.83 7.35 -19.37
C GLN A 589 29.68 6.64 -18.61
N LYS A 590 29.04 5.68 -19.26
CA LYS A 590 28.02 4.81 -18.62
C LYS A 590 28.60 4.02 -17.45
N LEU A 591 29.84 3.51 -17.59
CA LEU A 591 30.53 2.82 -16.52
C LEU A 591 30.78 3.74 -15.33
N LYS A 592 31.18 4.98 -15.56
CA LYS A 592 31.35 6.00 -14.49
C LYS A 592 30.07 6.31 -13.77
N GLU A 593 28.94 6.38 -14.50
CA GLU A 593 27.64 6.60 -13.90
C GLU A 593 27.24 5.41 -13.01
N LEU A 594 27.53 4.17 -13.47
CA LEU A 594 27.32 2.95 -12.68
C LEU A 594 28.20 2.92 -11.43
N ILE A 595 29.48 3.30 -11.56
CA ILE A 595 30.42 3.41 -10.43
C ILE A 595 29.91 4.43 -9.41
N SER A 596 29.47 5.60 -9.88
CA SER A 596 28.91 6.64 -8.99
C SER A 596 27.66 6.14 -8.26
N SER A 597 26.77 5.45 -8.98
CA SER A 597 25.61 4.80 -8.37
C SER A 597 26.02 3.77 -7.33
N ALA A 598 27.01 2.95 -7.63
CA ALA A 598 27.51 1.92 -6.72
C ALA A 598 28.11 2.49 -5.43
N VAL A 599 28.81 3.65 -5.52
CA VAL A 599 29.29 4.39 -4.33
C VAL A 599 28.13 4.84 -3.46
N ASN A 600 27.08 5.40 -4.10
CA ASN A 600 25.91 5.88 -3.37
C ASN A 600 25.16 4.71 -2.69
N VAL A 601 24.96 3.62 -3.43
CA VAL A 601 24.32 2.40 -2.89
C VAL A 601 25.13 1.83 -1.72
N SER A 602 26.45 1.73 -1.86
CA SER A 602 27.32 1.26 -0.78
C SER A 602 27.24 2.18 0.46
N THR A 603 27.16 3.49 0.23
CA THR A 603 27.04 4.46 1.32
C THR A 603 25.69 4.35 2.04
N GLU A 604 24.60 4.18 1.29
CA GLU A 604 23.26 3.98 1.88
C GLU A 604 23.17 2.61 2.60
N THR A 605 23.84 1.58 2.07
CA THR A 605 23.92 0.28 2.74
C THR A 605 24.62 0.39 4.10
N SER A 606 25.72 1.17 4.17
CA SER A 606 26.41 1.40 5.44
C SER A 606 25.53 2.13 6.45
N LYS A 607 24.79 3.17 6.01
CA LYS A 607 23.80 3.84 6.86
C LYS A 607 22.70 2.91 7.35
N SER A 608 22.27 1.98 6.48
CA SER A 608 21.27 0.99 6.86
C SER A 608 21.77 0.05 7.95
N PHE A 609 23.05 -0.38 7.87
CA PHE A 609 23.65 -1.16 8.94
C PHE A 609 23.74 -0.35 10.25
N GLU A 610 24.05 0.94 10.17
CA GLU A 610 24.06 1.81 11.37
C GLU A 610 22.65 1.93 11.98
N ALA A 611 21.62 2.06 11.12
CA ALA A 611 20.25 2.09 11.59
C ALA A 611 19.86 0.78 12.28
N ILE A 612 20.19 -0.38 11.67
CA ILE A 612 19.91 -1.69 12.26
C ILE A 612 20.62 -1.85 13.61
N ILE A 613 21.87 -1.39 13.74
CA ILE A 613 22.59 -1.41 15.02
C ILE A 613 21.86 -0.57 16.07
N LYS A 614 21.32 0.59 15.64
CA LYS A 614 20.52 1.43 16.53
C LYS A 614 19.23 0.74 16.97
N ASP A 615 18.52 0.13 16.01
CA ASP A 615 17.28 -0.58 16.29
C ASP A 615 17.51 -1.80 17.19
N MET A 616 18.61 -2.53 16.96
CA MET A 616 19.02 -3.63 17.81
C MET A 616 19.25 -3.19 19.27
N LYS A 617 19.87 -2.01 19.46
CA LYS A 617 20.02 -1.46 20.82
C LYS A 617 18.66 -1.17 21.46
N THR A 618 17.71 -0.66 20.66
CA THR A 618 16.35 -0.42 21.15
C THR A 618 15.66 -1.74 21.53
N VAL A 619 15.82 -2.77 20.69
CA VAL A 619 15.26 -4.10 21.01
C VAL A 619 15.89 -4.68 22.27
N SER A 620 17.21 -4.54 22.43
CA SER A 620 17.89 -5.00 23.66
C SER A 620 17.39 -4.30 24.93
N LEU A 621 17.04 -3.00 24.82
CA LEU A 621 16.41 -2.28 25.93
C LEU A 621 15.00 -2.79 26.22
N LEU A 622 14.21 -3.05 25.16
CA LEU A 622 12.87 -3.63 25.31
C LEU A 622 12.93 -5.06 25.90
N GLU A 623 13.94 -5.85 25.55
CA GLU A 623 14.15 -7.16 26.18
C GLU A 623 14.38 -7.05 27.69
N GLU A 624 15.18 -6.06 28.11
CA GLU A 624 15.43 -5.83 29.54
C GLU A 624 14.14 -5.37 30.24
N GLU A 625 13.38 -4.45 29.64
CA GLU A 625 12.08 -4.01 30.15
C GLU A 625 11.09 -5.19 30.28
N ILE A 626 11.05 -6.09 29.28
CA ILE A 626 10.18 -7.28 29.33
C ILE A 626 10.65 -8.21 30.44
N LYS A 627 11.97 -8.38 30.63
CA LYS A 627 12.53 -9.21 31.66
C LYS A 627 12.21 -8.69 33.05
N GLU A 628 12.29 -7.37 33.25
CA GLU A 628 11.85 -6.73 34.50
C GLU A 628 10.35 -6.94 34.71
N ALA A 629 9.52 -6.72 33.66
CA ALA A 629 8.08 -6.95 33.74
C ALA A 629 7.71 -8.41 34.06
N LEU A 630 8.43 -9.38 33.50
CA LEU A 630 8.25 -10.81 33.84
C LEU A 630 8.67 -11.13 35.28
N HIS A 631 9.73 -10.49 35.75
CA HIS A 631 10.14 -10.64 37.14
C HIS A 631 9.08 -10.09 38.10
N GLU A 632 8.54 -8.89 37.81
CA GLU A 632 7.45 -8.29 38.57
C GLU A 632 6.20 -9.18 38.53
N GLN A 633 5.83 -9.66 37.32
CA GLN A 633 4.70 -10.56 37.11
C GLN A 633 4.84 -11.90 37.86
N SER A 634 6.08 -12.40 38.02
CA SER A 634 6.36 -13.59 38.80
C SER A 634 6.11 -13.35 40.30
N ILE A 635 6.55 -12.19 40.82
CA ILE A 635 6.30 -11.78 42.20
C ILE A 635 4.81 -11.63 42.48
N GLU A 636 4.10 -10.93 41.56
CA GLU A 636 2.65 -10.75 41.69
C GLU A 636 1.90 -12.09 41.66
N SER A 637 2.33 -13.04 40.79
CA SER A 637 1.72 -14.36 40.72
C SER A 637 1.83 -15.12 42.03
N HIS A 638 2.97 -15.02 42.74
CA HIS A 638 3.15 -15.62 44.08
C HIS A 638 2.24 -14.95 45.13
N GLN A 639 2.07 -13.62 45.06
CA GLN A 639 1.15 -12.90 45.96
C GLN A 639 -0.31 -13.30 45.73
N ILE A 640 -0.68 -13.63 44.45
CA ILE A 640 -2.02 -14.13 44.15
C ILE A 640 -2.25 -15.51 44.79
N ILE A 641 -1.25 -16.43 44.77
CA ILE A 641 -1.37 -17.74 45.45
C ILE A 641 -1.61 -17.57 46.95
N GLU A 642 -0.85 -16.66 47.61
CA GLU A 642 -1.05 -16.36 49.03
C GLU A 642 -2.47 -15.80 49.27
N SER A 643 -2.94 -14.91 48.38
CA SER A 643 -4.29 -14.36 48.46
C SER A 643 -5.38 -15.43 48.28
N LEU A 644 -5.19 -16.41 47.38
CA LEU A 644 -6.11 -17.52 47.17
C LEU A 644 -6.17 -18.43 48.44
N THR A 645 -5.05 -18.65 49.12
CA THR A 645 -5.02 -19.39 50.36
C THR A 645 -5.84 -18.69 51.47
N ASN A 646 -5.72 -17.36 51.57
CA ASN A 646 -6.54 -16.56 52.46
C ASN A 646 -8.02 -16.62 52.13
N ILE A 647 -8.37 -16.61 50.81
CA ILE A 647 -9.76 -16.75 50.36
C ILE A 647 -10.34 -18.11 50.74
N GLN A 648 -9.54 -19.18 50.71
CA GLN A 648 -9.99 -20.51 51.12
C GLN A 648 -10.34 -20.54 52.60
N GLN A 649 -9.48 -19.95 53.44
CA GLN A 649 -9.76 -19.86 54.90
C GLN A 649 -11.04 -19.06 55.19
N ILE A 650 -11.19 -17.90 54.51
CA ILE A 650 -12.40 -17.08 54.65
C ILE A 650 -13.65 -17.86 54.21
N THR A 651 -13.55 -18.70 53.17
CA THR A 651 -14.66 -19.51 52.67
C THR A 651 -15.14 -20.50 53.74
N GLU A 652 -14.22 -21.12 54.52
CA GLU A 652 -14.56 -22.01 55.64
C GLU A 652 -15.23 -21.25 56.81
N GLU A 653 -14.76 -20.03 57.11
CA GLU A 653 -15.35 -19.18 58.14
C GLU A 653 -16.75 -18.72 57.76
N VAL A 654 -16.99 -18.37 56.50
CA VAL A 654 -18.32 -17.99 55.97
C VAL A 654 -19.30 -19.16 56.00
N HIS A 655 -18.81 -20.36 55.73
CA HIS A 655 -19.65 -21.60 55.85
C HIS A 655 -20.12 -21.79 57.29
N SER A 656 -19.23 -21.61 58.28
CA SER A 656 -19.56 -21.67 59.71
C SER A 656 -20.60 -20.61 60.10
N GLY A 657 -20.36 -19.33 59.67
CA GLY A 657 -21.29 -18.23 59.96
C GLY A 657 -22.66 -18.36 59.30
N SER A 658 -22.70 -18.98 58.11
CA SER A 658 -23.99 -19.27 57.40
C SER A 658 -24.85 -20.24 58.13
N SER A 659 -24.25 -21.25 58.80
CA SER A 659 -24.98 -22.23 59.62
C SER A 659 -25.66 -21.57 60.83
N GLU A 660 -25.04 -20.54 61.40
CA GLU A 660 -25.52 -19.77 62.54
C GLU A 660 -26.74 -18.89 62.18
N MET A 661 -26.69 -18.26 60.98
CA MET A 661 -27.78 -17.41 60.47
C MET A 661 -29.05 -18.20 60.10
N LEU A 662 -28.94 -19.51 59.81
CA LEU A 662 -30.08 -20.36 59.47
C LEU A 662 -31.05 -20.50 60.62
N THR A 663 -30.57 -20.34 61.83
CA THR A 663 -31.36 -20.49 63.09
C THR A 663 -32.26 -19.27 63.32
N GLU A 664 -31.82 -18.08 62.86
CA GLU A 664 -32.60 -16.82 63.05
C GLU A 664 -33.61 -16.53 61.93
N SER A 665 -33.40 -17.17 60.71
CA SER A 665 -34.22 -16.85 59.55
C SER A 665 -35.64 -17.39 59.57
N LYS A 666 -36.03 -18.18 60.54
CA LYS A 666 -37.41 -18.76 60.67
C LYS A 666 -38.49 -17.74 60.99
N VAL A 667 -38.14 -16.53 61.35
CA VAL A 667 -39.07 -15.49 61.88
C VAL A 667 -39.65 -14.61 60.72
N ILE A 668 -39.04 -14.57 59.56
CA ILE A 668 -39.32 -13.47 58.57
C ILE A 668 -40.01 -13.96 57.26
N THR A 669 -40.57 -15.13 57.26
CA THR A 669 -41.23 -15.75 56.06
C THR A 669 -42.51 -15.00 55.59
N LYS A 670 -43.05 -14.07 56.38
CA LYS A 670 -44.33 -13.45 56.08
C LYS A 670 -44.24 -12.26 55.06
N GLU A 671 -43.10 -11.57 55.01
CA GLU A 671 -42.95 -10.39 54.13
C GLU A 671 -42.52 -10.68 52.70
N ILE A 672 -42.14 -11.93 52.39
CA ILE A 672 -41.76 -12.37 51.03
C ILE A 672 -42.93 -12.25 50.05
N THR A 673 -44.16 -12.43 50.57
CA THR A 673 -45.34 -12.39 49.71
C THR A 673 -45.57 -10.97 49.10
N ASP A 674 -45.24 -9.93 49.81
CA ASP A 674 -45.35 -8.55 49.33
C ASP A 674 -44.32 -8.22 48.25
N LEU A 675 -43.12 -8.81 48.35
CA LEU A 675 -42.03 -8.64 47.37
C LEU A 675 -42.35 -9.43 46.06
N VAL A 676 -42.96 -10.58 46.16
CA VAL A 676 -43.42 -11.35 44.99
C VAL A 676 -44.45 -10.54 44.22
N ASN A 677 -45.42 -9.94 44.92
CA ASN A 677 -46.47 -9.11 44.30
C ASN A 677 -45.87 -7.86 43.60
N ALA A 678 -44.85 -7.21 44.22
CA ALA A 678 -44.16 -6.07 43.61
C ALA A 678 -43.35 -6.49 42.36
N THR A 679 -42.73 -7.66 42.38
CA THR A 679 -41.95 -8.22 41.27
C THR A 679 -42.84 -8.65 40.10
N GLU A 680 -44.05 -9.19 40.40
CA GLU A 680 -45.04 -9.50 39.37
C GLU A 680 -45.56 -8.23 38.68
N ASN A 681 -45.79 -7.15 39.44
CA ASN A 681 -46.17 -5.85 38.85
C ASN A 681 -45.10 -5.32 37.89
N VAL A 682 -43.82 -5.43 38.26
CA VAL A 682 -42.68 -5.04 37.39
C VAL A 682 -42.60 -5.95 36.14
N LYS A 683 -42.82 -7.24 36.27
CA LYS A 683 -42.86 -8.18 35.16
C LYS A 683 -44.04 -7.89 34.19
N ASP A 684 -45.19 -7.52 34.72
CA ASP A 684 -46.37 -7.15 33.92
C ASP A 684 -46.13 -5.82 33.16
N TYR A 685 -45.43 -4.88 33.77
CA TYR A 685 -45.01 -3.66 33.09
C TYR A 685 -43.98 -3.92 32.00
N SER A 686 -42.98 -4.74 32.25
CA SER A 686 -41.96 -5.14 31.26
C SER A 686 -42.58 -5.85 30.07
N LEU A 687 -43.54 -6.75 30.29
CA LEU A 687 -44.27 -7.44 29.23
C LEU A 687 -45.19 -6.52 28.41
N LYS A 688 -45.81 -5.51 29.05
CA LYS A 688 -46.62 -4.49 28.35
C LYS A 688 -45.77 -3.56 27.49
N ILE A 689 -44.51 -3.31 27.87
CA ILE A 689 -43.54 -2.51 27.08
C ILE A 689 -43.05 -3.32 25.89
N VAL A 690 -42.70 -4.60 26.09
CA VAL A 690 -42.27 -5.50 24.98
C VAL A 690 -43.38 -5.65 23.95
N LYS A 691 -44.67 -5.81 24.36
CA LYS A 691 -45.80 -5.86 23.44
C LYS A 691 -46.10 -4.55 22.68
N LYS A 692 -45.56 -3.42 23.10
CA LYS A 692 -45.67 -2.15 22.38
C LYS A 692 -44.47 -1.85 21.50
N THR A 693 -43.37 -2.57 21.63
CA THR A 693 -42.15 -2.44 20.81
C THR A 693 -42.04 -3.52 19.73
N THR A 694 -42.85 -4.55 19.76
CA THR A 694 -43.18 -5.45 18.64
C THR A 694 -44.43 -4.97 17.91
#